data_35bde4c6f1b20a893a56c36d5c215b8a
#
_entry.id   35bde4c6f1b20a893a56c36d5c215b8a
#
_cell.length_a   1.000
_cell.length_b   1.000
_cell.length_c   1.000
_cell.angle_alpha   90.00
_cell.angle_beta   90.00
_cell.angle_gamma   90.00
#
_symmetry.space_group_name_H-M   'P 1'
#
loop_
_entity.id
_entity.type
_entity.pdbx_description
1 polymer ?
#
loop_
_entity_poly.entity_id
_entity_poly.type
_entity_poly.pdbx_seq_one_letter_code
_entity_poly.pdbx_strand_id
1 'polypeptide(L)'
;MGIALGIRNNTADGAMAPGRVARFVALVVLLAPASIGRAEKPPKAPAEVHSPQAPEAARAAMRVDPGLTIELVAAEPEVQSPVAMAFDEEGRLWVVEMPDYPNGPPPGSKPEGRIKVLEDRDEDGRFEHAAVFADGLLFANGLLPWKGGAIVTAAPQILWLSDTDGDGRADRRDVLYEGFTAGNPQLRVNHPILGLDGWVYVANGLRGGKVRRAGRPDAEIIDLSGRDFRFDLIHDRAEAIAGMGQYGNTFDDWGHRFVCTNRNHLIPIVLEDRYLKRNPYLSAPSPNSDNQGPGGAARIYPLSRNWTTSSLHVGTFTAACGVTIYRGDLLPESYRGCAFTCDPTGNLVHQEVLIPSGASFRWHPAREGVEFLASPDDWFRPVSLAHGPDGAFYVVDMYRAVIEHPEFMPPELKERPDLTLGKDRGRLWRIVPEGRRAPSPRPHLGRATTPELVALLAHPNAWWRTAAQRLLVERQDPAARELLRKLVESSESPLARLHAAWLLESFGALDEHLILKLLAHDHPRLREQAVLLAERRLAQAPPIRERVQALAGDADPRVRFQVALSLGAWDDDRILDPLARIALAGAEDRWTRLAVATAVPERAGALIRTLLRPEHGLASRVDEGRLALLRELAALVGARRDPDEVTGVLEALWSLDEREAIRWQIAGLGGLADGMGRRGQQLGAFLAERSKAGAVAGRATALLGAAAQVAEDQSHEPAERVDAIRLLAHAPWEVAEPPLMRLVTDDPSQEVRIAAVRALAAHGRPEVAERLLTPWKVYTPAVRREAAQALLARPERIAALLRAIEAGRIAPGDLDALQARRLVEHRQPEIRNRARKLLRESMPQERREVLERYRAALDLKGDPLRGKEVFRKNCATCHRVAGLGVDVGPDIGDTRTKTKEMLLGDILNPNAAIDGNYVSYTVATKDGRVLSGLIAEESASGLTLRRAEGQTDVLLRQDIEEIRSSGISLMPEGLEKEITIEQMADLLAFLKDWRYLDGTVPRRSGD
;
A
#
# COMPACT_ATOMS: atom_id res chain seq x y z
N MET A 1 22.75 38.04 -15.74
CA MET A 1 21.96 39.20 -16.21
C MET A 1 20.58 38.98 -15.66
N GLY A 2 20.14 39.37 -14.50
CA GLY A 2 20.34 40.57 -13.69
C GLY A 2 19.43 41.69 -14.11
N ILE A 3 18.29 41.87 -13.43
CA ILE A 3 17.73 43.14 -13.10
C ILE A 3 16.72 42.96 -11.95
N ALA A 4 16.99 43.75 -10.93
CA ALA A 4 16.33 43.80 -9.63
C ALA A 4 15.41 45.05 -9.54
N LEU A 5 14.56 45.01 -8.49
CA LEU A 5 14.10 46.11 -7.67
C LEU A 5 13.08 47.15 -8.19
N GLY A 6 12.09 47.37 -7.35
CA GLY A 6 11.27 48.58 -7.35
C GLY A 6 10.17 48.62 -6.27
N ILE A 7 10.60 48.83 -5.04
CA ILE A 7 9.74 49.25 -3.91
C ILE A 7 9.41 50.72 -4.08
N ARG A 8 8.17 51.14 -3.86
CA ARG A 8 7.86 52.49 -3.32
C ARG A 8 6.55 52.49 -2.52
N ASN A 9 6.70 52.76 -1.24
CA ASN A 9 5.71 53.32 -0.33
C ASN A 9 5.21 54.69 -0.81
N ASN A 10 3.97 55.02 -0.54
CA ASN A 10 3.65 56.38 -0.12
C ASN A 10 2.42 56.42 0.80
N THR A 11 2.65 57.04 1.90
CA THR A 11 1.75 57.48 2.98
C THR A 11 1.06 58.79 2.59
N ALA A 12 -0.12 59.06 3.12
CA ALA A 12 -0.55 60.26 3.81
C ALA A 12 -2.08 60.34 3.94
N ASP A 13 -2.58 60.31 5.16
CA ASP A 13 -3.21 61.38 5.97
C ASP A 13 -4.49 62.02 5.43
N GLY A 14 -5.50 62.08 6.30
CA GLY A 14 -6.60 63.04 6.19
C GLY A 14 -7.79 62.74 7.13
N ALA A 15 -7.72 63.33 8.30
CA ALA A 15 -8.73 63.26 9.37
C ALA A 15 -10.03 64.01 9.05
N MET A 16 -11.16 63.68 9.66
CA MET A 16 -11.95 64.44 10.61
C MET A 16 -13.39 63.95 10.76
N ALA A 17 -13.77 63.76 12.03
CA ALA A 17 -15.16 63.67 12.52
C ALA A 17 -15.77 65.07 12.66
N PRO A 18 -16.98 65.30 13.23
CA PRO A 18 -17.96 64.44 13.93
C PRO A 18 -19.48 64.87 13.69
N GLY A 19 -20.40 64.16 14.38
CA GLY A 19 -21.61 64.86 14.81
C GLY A 19 -22.93 64.11 14.86
N ARG A 20 -23.33 63.66 16.09
CA ARG A 20 -24.65 63.81 16.74
C ARG A 20 -25.92 63.46 15.94
N VAL A 21 -26.92 62.70 16.47
CA VAL A 21 -27.77 62.87 17.66
C VAL A 21 -28.66 61.65 17.86
N ALA A 22 -28.90 61.25 19.10
CA ALA A 22 -29.80 60.25 19.61
C ALA A 22 -31.30 60.49 19.37
N ARG A 23 -32.10 59.47 19.34
CA ARG A 23 -33.45 59.39 19.92
C ARG A 23 -33.83 58.05 20.42
N PHE A 24 -34.17 58.02 21.72
CA PHE A 24 -34.83 56.94 22.45
C PHE A 24 -36.28 56.77 22.00
N VAL A 25 -36.78 55.51 21.82
CA VAL A 25 -38.17 55.17 22.01
C VAL A 25 -38.18 53.86 22.79
N ALA A 26 -38.72 53.97 24.03
CA ALA A 26 -39.01 52.84 24.90
C ALA A 26 -40.33 52.23 24.46
N LEU A 27 -40.33 50.87 24.30
CA LEU A 27 -41.56 50.13 24.19
C LEU A 27 -41.59 49.04 25.32
N VAL A 28 -42.58 49.24 26.21
CA VAL A 28 -42.91 48.31 27.29
C VAL A 28 -43.57 47.07 26.67
N VAL A 29 -43.01 45.89 26.89
CA VAL A 29 -43.70 44.64 26.58
C VAL A 29 -43.97 43.87 27.88
N LEU A 30 -45.21 43.58 28.08
CA LEU A 30 -45.81 42.84 29.20
C LEU A 30 -45.27 41.40 29.21
N LEU A 31 -44.80 40.97 30.38
CA LEU A 31 -44.46 39.59 30.71
C LEU A 31 -45.78 38.79 30.91
N ALA A 32 -45.97 37.75 30.07
CA ALA A 32 -46.82 36.61 30.39
C ALA A 32 -45.93 35.39 30.67
N PRO A 33 -46.21 34.54 31.64
CA PRO A 33 -45.36 33.42 31.95
C PRO A 33 -45.54 32.32 30.88
N ALA A 34 -44.47 32.04 30.13
CA ALA A 34 -44.40 30.90 29.24
C ALA A 34 -44.13 29.66 30.06
N SER A 35 -45.06 28.71 29.98
CA SER A 35 -44.91 27.33 30.44
C SER A 35 -43.65 26.69 29.81
N ILE A 36 -42.79 26.17 30.67
CA ILE A 36 -41.64 25.36 30.27
C ILE A 36 -42.16 24.10 29.61
N GLY A 37 -42.29 24.09 28.31
CA GLY A 37 -42.48 22.90 27.52
C GLY A 37 -41.16 22.14 27.52
N ARG A 38 -41.20 20.87 27.97
CA ARG A 38 -40.13 19.90 27.73
C ARG A 38 -39.76 19.96 26.27
N ALA A 39 -38.52 20.31 25.98
CA ALA A 39 -37.95 20.12 24.63
C ALA A 39 -38.03 18.63 24.32
N GLU A 40 -38.96 18.28 23.42
CA GLU A 40 -38.92 16.97 22.74
C GLU A 40 -37.58 16.86 22.04
N LYS A 41 -36.88 15.72 22.31
CA LYS A 41 -35.71 15.35 21.50
C LYS A 41 -36.14 15.44 20.05
N PRO A 42 -35.33 16.09 19.16
CA PRO A 42 -35.58 16.01 17.73
C PRO A 42 -35.69 14.51 17.38
N PRO A 43 -36.71 14.12 16.60
CA PRO A 43 -36.83 12.74 16.17
C PRO A 43 -35.52 12.41 15.45
N LYS A 44 -34.91 11.22 15.74
CA LYS A 44 -33.88 10.64 14.88
C LYS A 44 -34.47 10.69 13.48
N ALA A 45 -33.89 11.53 12.62
CA ALA A 45 -34.21 11.49 11.21
C ALA A 45 -34.05 10.03 10.77
N PRO A 46 -35.07 9.37 10.21
CA PRO A 46 -34.87 8.10 9.57
C PRO A 46 -33.81 8.35 8.51
N ALA A 47 -32.83 7.46 8.35
CA ALA A 47 -31.93 7.52 7.24
C ALA A 47 -32.81 7.59 5.98
N GLU A 48 -32.87 8.75 5.33
CA GLU A 48 -33.69 8.94 4.14
C GLU A 48 -33.12 8.00 3.09
N VAL A 49 -33.87 6.98 2.75
CA VAL A 49 -33.57 6.12 1.61
C VAL A 49 -33.97 6.91 0.38
N HIS A 50 -33.02 7.49 -0.31
CA HIS A 50 -33.31 8.22 -1.54
C HIS A 50 -33.80 7.22 -2.61
N SER A 51 -34.80 7.64 -3.39
CA SER A 51 -35.28 6.83 -4.50
C SER A 51 -34.29 6.87 -5.67
N PRO A 52 -34.13 5.77 -6.40
CA PRO A 52 -33.26 5.73 -7.57
C PRO A 52 -33.75 6.71 -8.64
N GLN A 53 -32.84 7.41 -9.29
CA GLN A 53 -33.13 8.33 -10.36
C GLN A 53 -33.20 7.60 -11.71
N ALA A 54 -33.98 8.13 -12.67
CA ALA A 54 -33.88 7.69 -14.06
C ALA A 54 -32.48 8.01 -14.63
N PRO A 55 -31.98 7.25 -15.62
CA PRO A 55 -30.63 7.43 -16.16
C PRO A 55 -30.32 8.87 -16.58
N GLU A 56 -31.24 9.55 -17.25
CA GLU A 56 -31.07 10.92 -17.71
C GLU A 56 -30.99 11.93 -16.54
N ALA A 57 -31.77 11.72 -15.49
CA ALA A 57 -31.75 12.56 -14.29
C ALA A 57 -30.44 12.37 -13.52
N ALA A 58 -29.98 11.11 -13.34
CA ALA A 58 -28.70 10.80 -12.72
C ALA A 58 -27.52 11.40 -13.50
N ARG A 59 -27.55 11.29 -14.85
CA ARG A 59 -26.55 11.92 -15.73
C ARG A 59 -26.51 13.45 -15.52
N ALA A 60 -27.67 14.10 -15.48
CA ALA A 60 -27.76 15.55 -15.30
C ALA A 60 -27.24 16.02 -13.91
N ALA A 61 -27.31 15.16 -12.91
CA ALA A 61 -26.79 15.42 -11.57
C ALA A 61 -25.26 15.29 -11.48
N MET A 62 -24.62 14.52 -12.33
CA MET A 62 -23.17 14.29 -12.33
C MET A 62 -22.40 15.57 -12.66
N ARG A 63 -21.21 15.69 -12.09
CA ARG A 63 -20.21 16.72 -12.41
C ARG A 63 -18.96 16.04 -12.91
N VAL A 64 -18.53 16.40 -14.10
CA VAL A 64 -17.29 15.94 -14.73
C VAL A 64 -16.39 17.15 -14.99
N ASP A 65 -15.13 16.93 -15.29
CA ASP A 65 -14.14 17.96 -15.62
C ASP A 65 -14.65 18.92 -16.72
N PRO A 66 -14.36 20.22 -16.63
CA PRO A 66 -14.73 21.19 -17.64
C PRO A 66 -14.22 20.81 -19.04
N GLY A 67 -15.08 20.99 -20.05
CA GLY A 67 -14.79 20.60 -21.44
C GLY A 67 -15.03 19.14 -21.75
N LEU A 68 -15.51 18.37 -20.77
CA LEU A 68 -15.94 16.97 -20.93
C LEU A 68 -17.44 16.84 -20.67
N THR A 69 -18.06 15.82 -21.24
CA THR A 69 -19.45 15.43 -21.02
C THR A 69 -19.60 13.93 -20.81
N ILE A 70 -20.71 13.54 -20.20
CA ILE A 70 -21.02 12.14 -19.91
C ILE A 70 -22.17 11.71 -20.82
N GLU A 71 -22.01 10.56 -21.46
CA GLU A 71 -23.03 9.92 -22.28
C GLU A 71 -23.43 8.58 -21.66
N LEU A 72 -24.71 8.23 -21.81
CA LEU A 72 -25.22 6.92 -21.40
C LEU A 72 -24.92 5.91 -22.50
N VAL A 73 -24.27 4.79 -22.14
CA VAL A 73 -23.93 3.70 -23.05
C VAL A 73 -24.96 2.59 -22.96
N ALA A 74 -25.30 2.16 -21.76
CA ALA A 74 -26.34 1.17 -21.49
C ALA A 74 -26.90 1.38 -20.07
N ALA A 75 -28.12 0.96 -19.85
CA ALA A 75 -28.78 1.04 -18.56
C ALA A 75 -29.63 -0.21 -18.29
N GLU A 76 -30.31 -0.23 -17.18
CA GLU A 76 -31.35 -1.21 -16.89
C GLU A 76 -32.52 -1.09 -17.90
N PRO A 77 -33.07 -2.18 -18.43
CA PRO A 77 -32.86 -3.59 -18.07
C PRO A 77 -31.72 -4.32 -18.80
N GLU A 78 -31.08 -3.72 -19.81
CA GLU A 78 -29.99 -4.31 -20.59
C GLU A 78 -28.80 -4.68 -19.71
N VAL A 79 -28.50 -3.84 -18.71
CA VAL A 79 -27.41 -4.04 -17.76
C VAL A 79 -27.93 -3.99 -16.33
N GLN A 80 -27.52 -4.95 -15.50
CA GLN A 80 -27.95 -5.04 -14.10
C GLN A 80 -26.75 -5.42 -13.19
N SER A 81 -26.48 -4.59 -12.18
CA SER A 81 -25.38 -4.79 -11.22
C SER A 81 -24.03 -5.06 -11.91
N PRO A 82 -23.61 -4.25 -12.89
CA PRO A 82 -22.34 -4.46 -13.59
C PRO A 82 -21.15 -4.18 -12.65
N VAL A 83 -20.10 -5.00 -12.77
CA VAL A 83 -18.88 -4.87 -11.98
C VAL A 83 -17.61 -4.79 -12.82
N ALA A 84 -17.64 -5.26 -14.06
CA ALA A 84 -16.53 -5.16 -15.00
C ALA A 84 -17.05 -5.15 -16.43
N MET A 85 -16.24 -4.56 -17.34
CA MET A 85 -16.52 -4.57 -18.77
C MET A 85 -15.25 -4.72 -19.60
N ALA A 86 -15.39 -5.20 -20.83
CA ALA A 86 -14.34 -5.17 -21.84
C ALA A 86 -14.95 -5.15 -23.24
N PHE A 87 -14.17 -4.65 -24.22
CA PHE A 87 -14.53 -4.76 -25.63
C PHE A 87 -13.81 -5.93 -26.28
N ASP A 88 -14.51 -6.72 -27.08
CA ASP A 88 -13.90 -7.75 -27.89
C ASP A 88 -13.38 -7.21 -29.25
N GLU A 89 -12.82 -8.09 -30.06
CA GLU A 89 -12.25 -7.78 -31.38
C GLU A 89 -13.30 -7.30 -32.42
N GLU A 90 -14.56 -7.54 -32.17
CA GLU A 90 -15.66 -7.05 -33.03
C GLU A 90 -16.26 -5.72 -32.56
N GLY A 91 -15.75 -5.19 -31.41
CA GLY A 91 -16.26 -3.98 -30.77
C GLY A 91 -17.53 -4.20 -29.94
N ARG A 92 -17.91 -5.45 -29.68
CA ARG A 92 -19.03 -5.77 -28.80
C ARG A 92 -18.60 -5.56 -27.37
N LEU A 93 -19.53 -5.11 -26.53
CA LEU A 93 -19.31 -4.78 -25.14
C LEU A 93 -19.68 -5.95 -24.23
N TRP A 94 -18.70 -6.54 -23.60
CA TRP A 94 -18.86 -7.62 -22.63
C TRP A 94 -18.98 -7.05 -21.21
N VAL A 95 -19.99 -7.49 -20.46
CA VAL A 95 -20.31 -7.00 -19.11
C VAL A 95 -20.45 -8.16 -18.14
N VAL A 96 -19.75 -8.07 -17.02
CA VAL A 96 -19.93 -8.99 -15.86
C VAL A 96 -20.96 -8.39 -14.93
N GLU A 97 -22.05 -9.12 -14.67
CA GLU A 97 -23.12 -8.73 -13.74
C GLU A 97 -23.07 -9.58 -12.47
N MET A 98 -23.22 -8.91 -11.30
CA MET A 98 -23.13 -9.53 -9.97
C MET A 98 -24.38 -9.21 -9.10
N PRO A 99 -25.58 -9.67 -9.50
CA PRO A 99 -26.81 -9.37 -8.76
C PRO A 99 -26.85 -10.00 -7.35
N ASP A 100 -26.15 -11.11 -7.13
CA ASP A 100 -26.07 -11.83 -5.84
C ASP A 100 -25.29 -11.07 -4.75
N TYR A 101 -24.58 -10.00 -5.10
CA TYR A 101 -23.81 -9.21 -4.13
C TYR A 101 -24.75 -8.52 -3.12
N PRO A 102 -24.44 -8.47 -1.79
CA PRO A 102 -23.19 -8.97 -1.19
C PRO A 102 -23.31 -10.39 -0.58
N ASN A 103 -24.52 -10.92 -0.40
CA ASN A 103 -24.79 -12.07 0.45
C ASN A 103 -24.69 -13.42 -0.27
N GLY A 104 -24.63 -13.40 -1.60
CA GLY A 104 -24.80 -14.59 -2.41
C GLY A 104 -26.29 -14.98 -2.61
N PRO A 105 -26.56 -16.01 -3.43
CA PRO A 105 -27.89 -16.50 -3.67
C PRO A 105 -28.46 -17.11 -2.37
N PRO A 106 -29.81 -17.15 -2.20
CA PRO A 106 -30.44 -17.87 -1.12
C PRO A 106 -29.98 -19.33 -1.08
N PRO A 107 -29.90 -19.97 0.10
CA PRO A 107 -29.50 -21.37 0.23
C PRO A 107 -30.32 -22.30 -0.68
N GLY A 108 -29.61 -23.07 -1.53
CA GLY A 108 -30.25 -23.99 -2.48
C GLY A 108 -30.65 -23.36 -3.82
N SER A 109 -30.48 -22.04 -3.98
CA SER A 109 -30.72 -21.36 -5.27
C SER A 109 -29.44 -21.37 -6.12
N LYS A 110 -29.61 -21.27 -7.46
CA LYS A 110 -28.50 -21.08 -8.38
C LYS A 110 -27.99 -19.64 -8.28
N PRO A 111 -26.69 -19.41 -8.52
CA PRO A 111 -26.16 -18.05 -8.68
C PRO A 111 -26.84 -17.31 -9.84
N GLU A 112 -27.12 -16.01 -9.62
CA GLU A 112 -27.73 -15.12 -10.62
C GLU A 112 -26.66 -14.37 -11.46
N GLY A 113 -25.37 -14.44 -11.07
CA GLY A 113 -24.27 -13.79 -11.77
C GLY A 113 -24.11 -14.32 -13.20
N ARG A 114 -23.80 -13.40 -14.12
CA ARG A 114 -23.78 -13.70 -15.55
C ARG A 114 -22.82 -12.79 -16.32
N ILE A 115 -22.54 -13.18 -17.55
CA ILE A 115 -21.85 -12.36 -18.54
C ILE A 115 -22.83 -12.07 -19.67
N LYS A 116 -22.97 -10.80 -20.01
CA LYS A 116 -23.72 -10.34 -21.18
C LYS A 116 -22.78 -9.79 -22.23
N VAL A 117 -23.21 -9.93 -23.49
CA VAL A 117 -22.59 -9.27 -24.64
C VAL A 117 -23.62 -8.29 -25.21
N LEU A 118 -23.21 -7.03 -25.29
CA LEU A 118 -24.04 -5.94 -25.79
C LEU A 118 -23.54 -5.46 -27.15
N GLU A 119 -24.46 -5.08 -28.03
CA GLU A 119 -24.19 -4.56 -29.36
C GLU A 119 -24.88 -3.20 -29.55
N ASP A 120 -24.18 -2.26 -30.14
CA ASP A 120 -24.68 -1.01 -30.71
C ASP A 120 -25.00 -1.29 -32.19
N ARG A 121 -26.27 -1.52 -32.49
CA ARG A 121 -26.68 -1.96 -33.86
C ARG A 121 -26.92 -0.81 -34.80
N ASP A 122 -27.35 0.35 -34.30
CA ASP A 122 -27.67 1.52 -35.12
C ASP A 122 -26.55 2.56 -35.14
N GLU A 123 -25.43 2.28 -34.45
CA GLU A 123 -24.21 3.10 -34.40
C GLU A 123 -24.42 4.49 -33.74
N ASP A 124 -25.40 4.58 -32.82
CA ASP A 124 -25.67 5.83 -32.10
C ASP A 124 -24.79 6.00 -30.87
N GLY A 125 -24.05 4.95 -30.49
CA GLY A 125 -23.16 4.91 -29.34
C GLY A 125 -23.83 4.36 -28.09
N ARG A 126 -25.08 3.90 -28.17
CA ARG A 126 -25.79 3.12 -27.16
C ARG A 126 -25.76 1.64 -27.52
N PHE A 127 -25.68 0.81 -26.50
CA PHE A 127 -25.64 -0.64 -26.64
C PHE A 127 -26.99 -1.21 -26.19
N GLU A 128 -27.97 -1.11 -27.06
CA GLU A 128 -29.38 -1.41 -26.77
C GLU A 128 -29.74 -2.89 -26.91
N HIS A 129 -28.84 -3.68 -27.50
CA HIS A 129 -29.10 -5.11 -27.69
C HIS A 129 -28.19 -5.93 -26.79
N ALA A 130 -28.75 -6.60 -25.75
CA ALA A 130 -28.04 -7.43 -24.81
C ALA A 130 -28.40 -8.91 -24.91
N ALA A 131 -27.39 -9.77 -25.00
CA ALA A 131 -27.55 -11.23 -24.96
C ALA A 131 -26.76 -11.82 -23.79
N VAL A 132 -27.33 -12.86 -23.14
CA VAL A 132 -26.63 -13.60 -22.09
C VAL A 132 -25.68 -14.60 -22.74
N PHE A 133 -24.37 -14.40 -22.54
CA PHE A 133 -23.32 -15.32 -22.98
C PHE A 133 -23.12 -16.48 -22.01
N ALA A 134 -23.08 -16.21 -20.72
CA ALA A 134 -22.96 -17.23 -19.68
C ALA A 134 -23.69 -16.80 -18.41
N ASP A 135 -24.28 -17.78 -17.69
CA ASP A 135 -24.98 -17.55 -16.43
C ASP A 135 -24.54 -18.52 -15.34
N GLY A 136 -25.14 -18.42 -14.15
CA GLY A 136 -24.83 -19.29 -13.02
C GLY A 136 -23.44 -19.08 -12.44
N LEU A 137 -22.89 -17.86 -12.52
CA LEU A 137 -21.56 -17.50 -12.06
C LEU A 137 -21.63 -16.88 -10.66
N LEU A 138 -21.03 -17.53 -9.67
CA LEU A 138 -21.01 -16.99 -8.30
C LEU A 138 -19.92 -15.93 -8.17
N PHE A 139 -20.33 -14.66 -8.04
CA PHE A 139 -19.45 -13.52 -7.82
C PHE A 139 -18.31 -13.42 -8.84
N ALA A 140 -18.60 -13.68 -10.12
CA ALA A 140 -17.68 -13.31 -11.19
C ALA A 140 -17.45 -11.79 -11.18
N ASN A 141 -16.21 -11.34 -11.32
CA ASN A 141 -15.85 -9.95 -11.07
C ASN A 141 -14.78 -9.39 -12.02
N GLY A 142 -14.41 -10.11 -13.06
CA GLY A 142 -13.49 -9.65 -14.09
C GLY A 142 -13.51 -10.56 -15.29
N LEU A 143 -13.24 -10.00 -16.46
CA LEU A 143 -13.18 -10.74 -17.72
C LEU A 143 -12.10 -10.19 -18.65
N LEU A 144 -11.54 -11.06 -19.47
CA LEU A 144 -10.65 -10.74 -20.59
C LEU A 144 -11.11 -11.53 -21.82
N PRO A 145 -11.55 -10.90 -22.93
CA PRO A 145 -11.84 -11.60 -24.18
C PRO A 145 -10.65 -12.45 -24.64
N TRP A 146 -10.87 -13.70 -25.03
CA TRP A 146 -9.83 -14.64 -25.39
C TRP A 146 -10.38 -15.75 -26.30
N LYS A 147 -9.81 -15.87 -27.51
CA LYS A 147 -10.13 -16.95 -28.48
C LYS A 147 -11.63 -17.15 -28.71
N GLY A 148 -12.35 -16.07 -29.00
CA GLY A 148 -13.80 -16.12 -29.28
C GLY A 148 -14.70 -16.30 -28.05
N GLY A 149 -14.13 -16.32 -26.86
CA GLY A 149 -14.81 -16.37 -25.55
C GLY A 149 -14.19 -15.42 -24.57
N ALA A 150 -14.16 -15.79 -23.29
CA ALA A 150 -13.56 -14.97 -22.23
C ALA A 150 -12.87 -15.78 -21.12
N ILE A 151 -11.74 -15.27 -20.65
CA ILE A 151 -11.15 -15.65 -19.35
C ILE A 151 -11.91 -14.88 -18.28
N VAL A 152 -12.43 -15.59 -17.27
CA VAL A 152 -13.30 -15.02 -16.22
C VAL A 152 -12.75 -15.34 -14.86
N THR A 153 -12.61 -14.31 -14.00
CA THR A 153 -12.30 -14.50 -12.59
C THR A 153 -13.58 -14.73 -11.79
N ALA A 154 -13.70 -15.92 -11.22
CA ALA A 154 -14.84 -16.37 -10.42
C ALA A 154 -14.34 -17.26 -9.28
N ALA A 155 -13.73 -16.68 -8.25
CA ALA A 155 -13.13 -17.42 -7.16
C ALA A 155 -14.09 -18.48 -6.57
N PRO A 156 -13.58 -19.70 -6.28
CA PRO A 156 -12.17 -20.07 -6.16
C PRO A 156 -11.43 -20.40 -7.47
N GLN A 157 -12.00 -20.07 -8.62
CA GLN A 157 -11.51 -20.48 -9.94
C GLN A 157 -11.24 -19.29 -10.87
N ILE A 158 -10.36 -19.51 -11.85
CA ILE A 158 -10.28 -18.75 -13.10
C ILE A 158 -10.78 -19.69 -14.18
N LEU A 159 -11.76 -19.21 -14.98
CA LEU A 159 -12.46 -19.99 -16.01
C LEU A 159 -12.08 -19.50 -17.40
N TRP A 160 -12.15 -20.38 -18.40
CA TRP A 160 -12.28 -20.01 -19.80
C TRP A 160 -13.64 -20.49 -20.29
N LEU A 161 -14.44 -19.53 -20.72
CA LEU A 161 -15.77 -19.75 -21.27
C LEU A 161 -15.73 -19.53 -22.78
N SER A 162 -16.25 -20.45 -23.57
CA SER A 162 -16.27 -20.31 -25.01
C SER A 162 -17.58 -20.84 -25.61
N ASP A 163 -17.95 -20.21 -26.71
CA ASP A 163 -19.02 -20.62 -27.62
C ASP A 163 -18.37 -21.44 -28.73
N THR A 164 -18.70 -22.74 -28.84
CA THR A 164 -18.10 -23.64 -29.84
C THR A 164 -19.02 -23.96 -30.99
N ASP A 165 -20.32 -23.67 -30.87
CA ASP A 165 -21.33 -23.89 -31.92
C ASP A 165 -21.82 -22.61 -32.60
N GLY A 166 -21.42 -21.43 -32.07
CA GLY A 166 -21.68 -20.13 -32.70
C GLY A 166 -23.07 -19.55 -32.43
N ASP A 167 -23.76 -20.04 -31.38
CA ASP A 167 -25.10 -19.55 -31.02
C ASP A 167 -25.09 -18.27 -30.16
N GLY A 168 -23.91 -17.79 -29.78
CA GLY A 168 -23.70 -16.60 -28.92
C GLY A 168 -23.75 -16.90 -27.43
N ARG A 169 -23.77 -18.19 -27.04
CA ARG A 169 -23.73 -18.64 -25.63
C ARG A 169 -22.55 -19.56 -25.38
N ALA A 170 -22.02 -19.50 -24.19
CA ALA A 170 -20.96 -20.40 -23.79
C ALA A 170 -21.50 -21.80 -23.53
N ASP A 171 -21.14 -22.75 -24.37
CA ASP A 171 -21.40 -24.18 -24.24
C ASP A 171 -20.20 -24.93 -23.59
N ARG A 172 -19.04 -24.29 -23.52
CA ARG A 172 -17.85 -24.84 -22.90
C ARG A 172 -17.37 -24.00 -21.72
N ARG A 173 -17.08 -24.68 -20.63
CA ARG A 173 -16.59 -24.06 -19.37
C ARG A 173 -15.40 -24.83 -18.83
N ASP A 174 -14.21 -24.34 -19.12
CA ASP A 174 -12.95 -24.93 -18.63
C ASP A 174 -12.45 -24.19 -17.40
N VAL A 175 -12.10 -24.93 -16.36
CA VAL A 175 -11.39 -24.39 -15.21
C VAL A 175 -9.89 -24.32 -15.55
N LEU A 176 -9.32 -23.13 -15.59
CA LEU A 176 -7.89 -22.92 -15.86
C LEU A 176 -7.05 -23.10 -14.59
N TYR A 177 -7.45 -22.43 -13.53
CA TYR A 177 -6.78 -22.46 -12.21
C TYR A 177 -7.82 -22.52 -11.10
N GLU A 178 -7.46 -23.15 -9.98
CA GLU A 178 -8.29 -23.29 -8.78
C GLU A 178 -7.50 -23.05 -7.50
N GLY A 179 -8.20 -22.75 -6.38
CA GLY A 179 -7.59 -22.57 -5.06
C GLY A 179 -7.43 -21.12 -4.63
N PHE A 180 -8.05 -20.17 -5.34
CA PHE A 180 -8.17 -18.78 -4.88
C PHE A 180 -9.10 -18.67 -3.68
N THR A 181 -8.82 -17.76 -2.76
CA THR A 181 -9.70 -17.52 -1.60
C THR A 181 -11.05 -16.97 -2.04
N ALA A 182 -12.14 -17.51 -1.51
CA ALA A 182 -13.52 -17.23 -1.93
C ALA A 182 -14.44 -16.76 -0.79
N GLY A 183 -13.91 -16.42 0.39
CA GLY A 183 -14.73 -16.07 1.55
C GLY A 183 -15.53 -14.78 1.37
N ASN A 184 -14.86 -13.65 1.23
CA ASN A 184 -15.50 -12.34 1.08
C ASN A 184 -15.66 -11.98 -0.40
N PRO A 185 -16.83 -11.58 -0.91
CA PRO A 185 -17.05 -11.24 -2.32
C PRO A 185 -16.27 -10.03 -2.83
N GLN A 186 -15.86 -9.11 -1.95
CA GLN A 186 -15.03 -7.94 -2.30
C GLN A 186 -13.53 -8.27 -2.36
N LEU A 187 -13.10 -9.43 -1.86
CA LEU A 187 -11.70 -9.78 -1.65
C LEU A 187 -11.35 -11.06 -2.43
N ARG A 188 -11.65 -11.07 -3.72
CA ARG A 188 -11.47 -12.22 -4.61
C ARG A 188 -10.57 -11.87 -5.78
N VAL A 189 -9.97 -12.87 -6.42
CA VAL A 189 -9.20 -12.70 -7.66
C VAL A 189 -10.02 -11.95 -8.71
N ASN A 190 -9.40 -10.92 -9.35
CA ASN A 190 -10.11 -9.97 -10.21
C ASN A 190 -9.20 -9.35 -11.29
N HIS A 191 -9.79 -8.53 -12.19
CA HIS A 191 -9.14 -7.73 -13.21
C HIS A 191 -8.07 -8.48 -14.02
N PRO A 192 -8.45 -9.53 -14.79
CA PRO A 192 -7.53 -10.19 -15.71
C PRO A 192 -7.16 -9.23 -16.84
N ILE A 193 -5.85 -9.00 -17.04
CA ILE A 193 -5.32 -8.12 -18.08
C ILE A 193 -4.09 -8.74 -18.74
N LEU A 194 -3.99 -8.63 -20.07
CA LEU A 194 -2.83 -9.10 -20.81
C LEU A 194 -1.70 -8.07 -20.74
N GLY A 195 -0.53 -8.51 -20.27
CA GLY A 195 0.71 -7.71 -20.26
C GLY A 195 1.40 -7.68 -21.61
N LEU A 196 2.38 -6.78 -21.77
CA LEU A 196 3.23 -6.69 -22.98
C LEU A 196 3.96 -8.02 -23.26
N ASP A 197 4.30 -8.76 -22.23
CA ASP A 197 5.00 -10.05 -22.27
C ASP A 197 4.10 -11.25 -22.65
N GLY A 198 2.82 -10.99 -22.94
CA GLY A 198 1.85 -12.02 -23.31
C GLY A 198 1.30 -12.84 -22.13
N TRP A 199 1.64 -12.50 -20.91
CA TRP A 199 1.06 -13.11 -19.69
C TRP A 199 -0.24 -12.42 -19.30
N VAL A 200 -1.16 -13.18 -18.73
CA VAL A 200 -2.37 -12.64 -18.08
C VAL A 200 -2.09 -12.39 -16.61
N TYR A 201 -2.27 -11.17 -16.18
CA TYR A 201 -2.10 -10.72 -14.81
C TYR A 201 -3.44 -10.56 -14.12
N VAL A 202 -3.53 -10.96 -12.86
CA VAL A 202 -4.72 -10.78 -12.01
C VAL A 202 -4.33 -10.23 -10.64
N ALA A 203 -5.16 -9.38 -10.07
CA ALA A 203 -5.09 -9.01 -8.66
C ALA A 203 -5.67 -10.14 -7.81
N ASN A 204 -5.06 -10.45 -6.65
CA ASN A 204 -5.45 -11.60 -5.83
C ASN A 204 -6.64 -11.34 -4.89
N GLY A 205 -7.08 -10.09 -4.71
CA GLY A 205 -8.15 -9.71 -3.79
C GLY A 205 -7.73 -9.62 -2.31
N LEU A 206 -6.45 -9.41 -2.00
CA LEU A 206 -5.83 -9.32 -0.65
C LEU A 206 -5.78 -10.63 0.16
N ARG A 207 -6.54 -11.66 -0.20
CA ARG A 207 -6.65 -12.87 0.62
C ARG A 207 -5.83 -14.04 0.08
N GLY A 208 -5.23 -13.86 -1.10
CA GLY A 208 -4.36 -14.84 -1.72
C GLY A 208 -5.05 -16.15 -2.10
N GLY A 209 -4.41 -17.23 -1.73
CA GLY A 209 -4.86 -18.60 -2.00
C GLY A 209 -3.69 -19.55 -2.17
N LYS A 210 -4.00 -20.84 -2.26
CA LYS A 210 -3.07 -21.90 -2.66
C LYS A 210 -3.51 -22.42 -4.01
N VAL A 211 -2.98 -21.79 -5.05
CA VAL A 211 -3.46 -21.92 -6.44
C VAL A 211 -2.70 -23.00 -7.16
N ARG A 212 -3.40 -23.75 -8.00
CA ARG A 212 -2.79 -24.73 -8.91
C ARG A 212 -3.51 -24.78 -10.25
N ARG A 213 -2.85 -25.35 -11.25
CA ARG A 213 -3.45 -25.66 -12.55
C ARG A 213 -4.57 -26.69 -12.35
N ALA A 214 -5.76 -26.40 -12.82
CA ALA A 214 -6.90 -27.31 -12.69
C ALA A 214 -6.70 -28.58 -13.52
N GLY A 215 -7.25 -29.70 -13.05
CA GLY A 215 -7.11 -31.01 -13.71
C GLY A 215 -5.71 -31.63 -13.62
N ARG A 216 -4.77 -31.01 -12.90
CA ARG A 216 -3.42 -31.54 -12.66
C ARG A 216 -3.17 -31.65 -11.16
N PRO A 217 -3.58 -32.79 -10.52
CA PRO A 217 -3.45 -32.94 -9.07
C PRO A 217 -2.00 -32.89 -8.57
N ASP A 218 -1.02 -33.27 -9.40
CA ASP A 218 0.41 -33.26 -9.09
C ASP A 218 1.08 -31.91 -9.46
N ALA A 219 0.32 -30.92 -9.94
CA ALA A 219 0.87 -29.60 -10.22
C ALA A 219 1.32 -28.93 -8.92
N GLU A 220 2.43 -28.21 -9.00
CA GLU A 220 2.94 -27.41 -7.90
C GLU A 220 1.89 -26.42 -7.39
N ILE A 221 1.75 -26.35 -6.07
CA ILE A 221 0.90 -25.38 -5.40
C ILE A 221 1.65 -24.05 -5.31
N ILE A 222 1.05 -23.01 -5.89
CA ILE A 222 1.54 -21.63 -5.85
C ILE A 222 0.86 -20.92 -4.68
N ASP A 223 1.63 -20.57 -3.66
CA ASP A 223 1.14 -19.79 -2.51
C ASP A 223 1.12 -18.29 -2.86
N LEU A 224 -0.07 -17.69 -2.77
CA LEU A 224 -0.30 -16.27 -3.07
C LEU A 224 -0.34 -15.37 -1.83
N SER A 225 0.14 -15.83 -0.67
CA SER A 225 0.18 -14.98 0.53
C SER A 225 0.98 -13.71 0.27
N GLY A 226 0.31 -12.54 0.33
CA GLY A 226 0.90 -11.23 0.08
C GLY A 226 1.33 -10.97 -1.38
N ARG A 227 0.81 -11.73 -2.36
CA ARG A 227 1.24 -11.67 -3.76
C ARG A 227 0.07 -11.80 -4.72
N ASP A 228 0.19 -11.16 -5.87
CA ASP A 228 -0.70 -11.33 -7.01
C ASP A 228 -0.29 -12.56 -7.86
N PHE A 229 -0.98 -12.77 -8.95
CA PHE A 229 -0.81 -13.95 -9.78
C PHE A 229 -0.75 -13.59 -11.26
N ARG A 230 0.08 -14.31 -12.03
CA ARG A 230 0.05 -14.27 -13.50
C ARG A 230 0.22 -15.65 -14.11
N PHE A 231 -0.27 -15.81 -15.32
CA PHE A 231 -0.19 -17.05 -16.06
C PHE A 231 -0.06 -16.82 -17.57
N ASP A 232 0.59 -17.77 -18.24
CA ASP A 232 0.83 -17.78 -19.68
C ASP A 232 0.15 -19.01 -20.28
N LEU A 233 -0.90 -18.76 -21.07
CA LEU A 233 -1.69 -19.82 -21.70
C LEU A 233 -1.03 -20.43 -22.93
N ILE A 234 -0.06 -19.78 -23.53
CA ILE A 234 0.65 -20.27 -24.70
C ILE A 234 1.71 -21.31 -24.30
N HIS A 235 2.44 -21.05 -23.20
CA HIS A 235 3.52 -21.90 -22.72
C HIS A 235 3.16 -22.69 -21.46
N ASP A 236 1.89 -22.64 -21.01
CA ASP A 236 1.37 -23.33 -19.81
C ASP A 236 2.20 -23.09 -18.56
N ARG A 237 2.45 -21.81 -18.24
CA ARG A 237 3.23 -21.37 -17.07
C ARG A 237 2.38 -20.51 -16.16
N ALA A 238 2.69 -20.55 -14.86
CA ALA A 238 2.03 -19.69 -13.87
C ALA A 238 2.96 -19.40 -12.70
N GLU A 239 2.83 -18.24 -12.09
CA GLU A 239 3.62 -17.87 -10.92
C GLU A 239 2.95 -16.79 -10.06
N ALA A 240 3.34 -16.74 -8.78
CA ALA A 240 3.06 -15.62 -7.90
C ALA A 240 4.01 -14.46 -8.22
N ILE A 241 3.47 -13.25 -8.21
CA ILE A 241 4.20 -12.01 -8.54
C ILE A 241 4.03 -10.97 -7.44
N ALA A 242 4.94 -9.99 -7.43
CA ALA A 242 4.85 -8.83 -6.54
C ALA A 242 3.52 -8.08 -6.74
N GLY A 243 3.00 -7.52 -5.65
CA GLY A 243 1.72 -6.81 -5.62
C GLY A 243 0.69 -7.52 -4.77
N MET A 244 -0.27 -6.74 -4.30
CA MET A 244 -1.39 -7.21 -3.49
C MET A 244 -2.60 -6.33 -3.81
N GLY A 245 -3.11 -6.49 -5.04
CA GLY A 245 -4.27 -5.74 -5.52
C GLY A 245 -5.56 -6.24 -4.86
N GLN A 246 -6.40 -5.31 -4.38
CA GLN A 246 -7.70 -5.66 -3.84
C GLN A 246 -8.75 -5.75 -4.93
N TYR A 247 -9.02 -4.66 -5.64
CA TYR A 247 -9.94 -4.63 -6.77
C TYR A 247 -9.49 -3.60 -7.79
N GLY A 248 -8.57 -3.99 -8.64
CA GLY A 248 -7.97 -3.15 -9.69
C GLY A 248 -6.55 -3.57 -10.03
N ASN A 249 -6.26 -3.58 -11.32
CA ASN A 249 -4.98 -3.97 -11.90
C ASN A 249 -4.87 -3.33 -13.28
N THR A 250 -3.81 -2.58 -13.55
CA THR A 250 -3.62 -1.87 -14.82
C THR A 250 -2.15 -1.70 -15.16
N PHE A 251 -1.88 -1.37 -16.44
CA PHE A 251 -0.55 -1.03 -16.94
C PHE A 251 -0.56 0.34 -17.62
N ASP A 252 0.59 1.02 -17.55
CA ASP A 252 0.85 2.11 -18.50
C ASP A 252 1.27 1.57 -19.89
N ASP A 253 1.57 2.47 -20.82
CA ASP A 253 1.99 2.11 -22.18
C ASP A 253 3.38 1.42 -22.23
N TRP A 254 4.16 1.48 -21.14
CA TRP A 254 5.52 0.96 -21.05
C TRP A 254 5.64 -0.34 -20.25
N GLY A 255 4.50 -0.87 -19.75
CA GLY A 255 4.46 -2.11 -19.00
C GLY A 255 4.69 -1.95 -17.49
N HIS A 256 4.66 -0.73 -16.95
CA HIS A 256 4.66 -0.53 -15.52
C HIS A 256 3.28 -0.87 -14.95
N ARG A 257 3.27 -1.67 -13.89
CA ARG A 257 2.04 -2.19 -13.30
C ARG A 257 1.60 -1.37 -12.10
N PHE A 258 0.27 -1.15 -11.99
CA PHE A 258 -0.38 -0.46 -10.89
C PHE A 258 -1.55 -1.27 -10.37
N VAL A 259 -1.74 -1.27 -9.06
CA VAL A 259 -2.86 -1.88 -8.36
C VAL A 259 -3.46 -0.89 -7.36
N CYS A 260 -4.58 -1.23 -6.73
CA CYS A 260 -5.14 -0.44 -5.63
C CYS A 260 -5.65 -1.36 -4.50
N THR A 261 -5.82 -0.75 -3.32
CA THR A 261 -6.55 -1.32 -2.19
C THR A 261 -7.57 -0.29 -1.71
N ASN A 262 -8.53 -0.67 -0.89
CA ASN A 262 -9.59 0.24 -0.43
C ASN A 262 -9.12 1.64 -0.02
N ARG A 263 -7.92 1.76 0.54
CA ARG A 263 -7.38 3.02 1.05
C ARG A 263 -6.22 3.58 0.23
N ASN A 264 -5.48 2.73 -0.43
CA ASN A 264 -4.38 3.12 -1.31
C ASN A 264 -4.87 3.01 -2.75
N HIS A 265 -5.36 4.12 -3.28
CA HIS A 265 -6.01 4.19 -4.58
C HIS A 265 -5.06 3.97 -5.76
N LEU A 266 -3.74 4.13 -5.54
CA LEU A 266 -2.73 4.01 -6.59
C LEU A 266 -1.42 3.47 -6.01
N ILE A 267 -1.03 2.26 -6.42
CA ILE A 267 0.15 1.56 -5.93
C ILE A 267 0.97 1.06 -7.11
N PRO A 268 2.05 1.75 -7.51
CA PRO A 268 3.01 1.23 -8.47
C PRO A 268 3.75 0.01 -7.92
N ILE A 269 3.87 -1.04 -8.71
CA ILE A 269 4.71 -2.20 -8.43
C ILE A 269 6.09 -1.91 -9.01
N VAL A 270 7.09 -1.76 -8.15
CA VAL A 270 8.44 -1.33 -8.56
C VAL A 270 9.41 -2.49 -8.68
N LEU A 271 9.33 -3.46 -7.76
CA LEU A 271 10.21 -4.63 -7.72
C LEU A 271 9.42 -5.91 -7.97
N GLU A 272 9.81 -6.66 -8.98
CA GLU A 272 9.25 -7.98 -9.24
C GLU A 272 9.77 -9.03 -8.24
N ASP A 273 8.89 -9.96 -7.85
CA ASP A 273 9.18 -11.04 -6.90
C ASP A 273 10.42 -11.86 -7.29
N ARG A 274 10.64 -12.09 -8.59
CA ARG A 274 11.78 -12.85 -9.10
C ARG A 274 13.11 -12.23 -8.75
N TYR A 275 13.20 -10.90 -8.65
CA TYR A 275 14.42 -10.21 -8.22
C TYR A 275 14.61 -10.29 -6.71
N LEU A 276 13.52 -10.15 -5.93
CA LEU A 276 13.56 -10.28 -4.48
C LEU A 276 13.97 -11.70 -4.05
N LYS A 277 13.42 -12.72 -4.71
CA LYS A 277 13.76 -14.14 -4.45
C LYS A 277 15.22 -14.48 -4.71
N ARG A 278 15.91 -13.72 -5.56
CA ARG A 278 17.33 -13.93 -5.88
C ARG A 278 18.22 -13.75 -4.65
N ASN A 279 17.87 -12.85 -3.74
CA ASN A 279 18.66 -12.58 -2.55
C ASN A 279 17.88 -12.92 -1.25
N PRO A 280 18.07 -14.13 -0.69
CA PRO A 280 17.37 -14.54 0.53
C PRO A 280 17.82 -13.80 1.79
N TYR A 281 18.91 -13.05 1.72
CA TYR A 281 19.45 -12.23 2.83
C TYR A 281 18.90 -10.80 2.81
N LEU A 282 18.24 -10.41 1.73
CA LEU A 282 17.68 -9.08 1.55
C LEU A 282 16.33 -8.97 2.26
N SER A 283 16.26 -8.13 3.25
CA SER A 283 15.00 -7.72 3.85
C SER A 283 14.46 -6.49 3.10
N ALA A 284 13.79 -6.73 1.99
CA ALA A 284 13.03 -5.68 1.32
C ALA A 284 11.68 -5.53 2.00
N PRO A 285 11.35 -4.35 2.53
CA PRO A 285 10.09 -4.17 3.25
C PRO A 285 8.88 -4.32 2.34
N SER A 286 8.88 -3.69 1.16
CA SER A 286 7.78 -3.77 0.21
C SER A 286 8.30 -3.67 -1.24
N PRO A 287 7.72 -4.42 -2.19
CA PRO A 287 7.96 -4.25 -3.62
C PRO A 287 7.21 -3.04 -4.20
N ASN A 288 6.35 -2.40 -3.43
CA ASN A 288 5.42 -1.37 -3.87
C ASN A 288 5.90 0.02 -3.47
N SER A 289 5.62 1.02 -4.30
CA SER A 289 5.78 2.42 -3.94
C SER A 289 4.49 2.95 -3.33
N ASP A 290 4.57 3.57 -2.16
CA ASP A 290 3.47 4.30 -1.55
C ASP A 290 3.95 5.72 -1.21
N ASN A 291 3.47 6.70 -1.98
CA ASN A 291 3.82 8.10 -1.76
C ASN A 291 3.07 8.74 -0.59
N GLN A 292 2.04 8.09 -0.09
CA GLN A 292 1.16 8.66 0.93
C GLN A 292 1.57 8.27 2.34
N GLY A 293 2.60 7.44 2.43
CA GLY A 293 3.06 6.90 3.69
C GLY A 293 2.12 5.83 4.27
N PRO A 294 2.48 5.30 5.43
CA PRO A 294 1.74 4.21 6.05
C PRO A 294 0.30 4.61 6.41
N GLY A 295 -0.68 3.96 5.81
CA GLY A 295 -2.10 4.26 6.00
C GLY A 295 -2.54 5.57 5.35
N GLY A 296 -1.72 6.12 4.44
CA GLY A 296 -2.00 7.33 3.69
C GLY A 296 -3.29 7.18 2.90
N ALA A 297 -4.30 7.93 3.32
CA ALA A 297 -5.53 8.02 2.59
C ALA A 297 -5.49 9.31 1.77
N ALA A 298 -5.47 9.19 0.45
CA ALA A 298 -5.70 10.35 -0.39
C ALA A 298 -7.03 10.99 -0.04
N ARG A 299 -7.05 12.30 -0.08
CA ARG A 299 -8.30 13.06 0.11
C ARG A 299 -9.18 12.90 -1.10
N ILE A 300 -10.48 12.72 -0.83
CA ILE A 300 -11.54 12.76 -1.83
C ILE A 300 -12.56 13.85 -1.48
N TYR A 301 -13.27 14.34 -2.49
CA TYR A 301 -14.19 15.48 -2.38
C TYR A 301 -15.61 15.10 -2.84
N PRO A 302 -16.34 14.23 -2.09
CA PRO A 302 -17.66 13.77 -2.44
C PRO A 302 -18.66 14.92 -2.53
N LEU A 303 -19.60 14.85 -3.48
CA LEU A 303 -20.77 15.71 -3.58
C LEU A 303 -21.97 15.17 -2.80
N SER A 304 -22.02 13.84 -2.60
CA SER A 304 -23.05 13.17 -1.82
C SER A 304 -22.84 13.40 -0.32
N ARG A 305 -23.95 13.43 0.44
CA ARG A 305 -23.92 13.47 1.91
C ARG A 305 -24.12 12.10 2.52
N ASN A 306 -23.78 11.06 1.80
CA ASN A 306 -24.17 9.72 2.13
C ASN A 306 -23.54 9.20 3.41
N TRP A 307 -24.33 8.44 4.16
CA TRP A 307 -23.85 7.57 5.22
C TRP A 307 -23.08 6.43 4.58
N THR A 308 -21.79 6.56 4.58
CA THR A 308 -20.94 5.46 4.19
C THR A 308 -20.80 4.50 5.35
N THR A 309 -20.68 3.25 5.04
CA THR A 309 -20.48 2.16 6.00
C THR A 309 -19.23 2.36 6.86
N SER A 310 -18.30 3.17 6.39
CA SER A 310 -17.07 3.53 7.07
C SER A 310 -17.07 5.03 7.40
N SER A 311 -17.83 5.41 8.41
CA SER A 311 -17.73 6.75 9.02
C SER A 311 -16.32 7.10 9.50
N LEU A 312 -15.46 6.09 9.63
CA LEU A 312 -14.03 6.23 10.00
C LEU A 312 -13.20 7.02 9.01
N HIS A 313 -13.63 7.14 7.76
CA HIS A 313 -12.77 7.64 6.67
C HIS A 313 -13.43 8.69 5.77
N VAL A 314 -14.47 9.37 6.23
CA VAL A 314 -15.15 10.40 5.42
C VAL A 314 -14.15 11.48 4.97
N GLY A 315 -14.09 11.71 3.65
CA GLY A 315 -13.15 12.65 3.03
C GLY A 315 -11.80 12.03 2.66
N THR A 316 -11.68 10.71 2.78
CA THR A 316 -10.53 9.94 2.28
C THR A 316 -11.02 8.66 1.61
N PHE A 317 -10.21 8.05 0.76
CA PHE A 317 -10.57 6.77 0.16
C PHE A 317 -10.92 5.70 1.20
N THR A 318 -12.01 4.99 0.95
CA THR A 318 -12.48 3.88 1.79
C THR A 318 -12.81 2.64 0.99
N ALA A 319 -13.07 2.80 -0.31
CA ALA A 319 -13.50 1.77 -1.22
C ALA A 319 -12.83 1.92 -2.59
N ALA A 320 -11.58 2.40 -2.63
CA ALA A 320 -10.86 2.57 -3.88
C ALA A 320 -10.83 1.29 -4.69
N CYS A 321 -11.25 1.36 -5.95
CA CYS A 321 -11.34 0.22 -6.84
C CYS A 321 -11.22 0.64 -8.31
N GLY A 322 -10.97 -0.35 -9.18
CA GLY A 322 -10.93 -0.15 -10.62
C GLY A 322 -9.85 0.81 -11.12
N VAL A 323 -8.69 0.89 -10.43
CA VAL A 323 -7.59 1.75 -10.88
C VAL A 323 -7.24 1.49 -12.33
N THR A 324 -7.18 2.57 -13.12
CA THR A 324 -6.95 2.50 -14.58
C THR A 324 -6.08 3.67 -15.02
N ILE A 325 -5.03 3.39 -15.81
CA ILE A 325 -4.26 4.43 -16.52
C ILE A 325 -4.97 4.74 -17.82
N TYR A 326 -5.38 6.00 -18.05
CA TYR A 326 -6.00 6.36 -19.32
C TYR A 326 -4.96 6.36 -20.44
N ARG A 327 -5.23 5.56 -21.48
CA ARG A 327 -4.38 5.37 -22.67
C ARG A 327 -5.15 5.46 -23.98
N GLY A 328 -6.36 6.02 -23.94
CA GLY A 328 -7.15 6.36 -25.12
C GLY A 328 -6.59 7.59 -25.85
N ASP A 329 -7.21 7.95 -26.97
CA ASP A 329 -6.83 9.09 -27.81
C ASP A 329 -7.97 10.09 -28.07
N LEU A 330 -9.12 9.89 -27.43
CA LEU A 330 -10.27 10.80 -27.59
C LEU A 330 -10.21 11.99 -26.62
N LEU A 331 -9.87 11.76 -25.35
CA LEU A 331 -9.74 12.84 -24.37
C LEU A 331 -8.48 13.68 -24.67
N PRO A 332 -8.45 14.96 -24.22
CA PRO A 332 -7.26 15.79 -24.34
C PRO A 332 -5.98 15.12 -23.85
N GLU A 333 -4.84 15.45 -24.46
CA GLU A 333 -3.53 14.86 -24.15
C GLU A 333 -3.15 14.94 -22.66
N SER A 334 -3.65 15.95 -21.94
CA SER A 334 -3.42 16.12 -20.49
C SER A 334 -3.99 15.00 -19.63
N TYR A 335 -4.93 14.20 -20.13
CA TYR A 335 -5.47 13.04 -19.43
C TYR A 335 -4.68 11.75 -19.70
N ARG A 336 -3.91 11.72 -20.80
CA ARG A 336 -3.16 10.54 -21.20
C ARG A 336 -2.06 10.23 -20.19
N GLY A 337 -1.99 8.98 -19.73
CA GLY A 337 -1.05 8.56 -18.71
C GLY A 337 -1.43 8.93 -17.27
N CYS A 338 -2.53 9.67 -17.06
CA CYS A 338 -3.08 9.87 -15.72
C CYS A 338 -3.71 8.59 -15.17
N ALA A 339 -3.65 8.43 -13.87
CA ALA A 339 -4.33 7.35 -13.16
C ALA A 339 -5.72 7.81 -12.69
N PHE A 340 -6.69 6.92 -12.85
CA PHE A 340 -8.07 7.14 -12.40
C PHE A 340 -8.48 6.00 -11.47
N THR A 341 -9.18 6.32 -10.38
CA THR A 341 -9.64 5.32 -9.41
C THR A 341 -11.06 5.65 -8.96
N CYS A 342 -11.92 4.65 -8.98
CA CYS A 342 -13.28 4.76 -8.45
C CYS A 342 -13.29 4.74 -6.93
N ASP A 343 -14.21 5.49 -6.31
CA ASP A 343 -14.65 5.29 -4.94
C ASP A 343 -16.19 5.23 -4.90
N PRO A 344 -16.80 4.03 -4.90
CA PRO A 344 -18.25 3.88 -4.87
C PRO A 344 -18.88 4.37 -3.56
N THR A 345 -18.11 4.49 -2.50
CA THR A 345 -18.56 5.04 -1.22
C THR A 345 -18.66 6.56 -1.30
N GLY A 346 -17.71 7.20 -1.97
CA GLY A 346 -17.72 8.65 -2.22
C GLY A 346 -18.55 9.07 -3.44
N ASN A 347 -19.09 8.13 -4.22
CA ASN A 347 -19.86 8.39 -5.45
C ASN A 347 -19.04 9.21 -6.48
N LEU A 348 -17.77 8.77 -6.73
CA LEU A 348 -16.82 9.55 -7.51
C LEU A 348 -15.78 8.70 -8.25
N VAL A 349 -15.11 9.33 -9.22
CA VAL A 349 -13.87 8.88 -9.85
C VAL A 349 -12.82 9.97 -9.62
N HIS A 350 -11.72 9.59 -9.01
CA HIS A 350 -10.57 10.44 -8.70
C HIS A 350 -9.51 10.36 -9.80
N GLN A 351 -8.76 11.46 -10.00
CA GLN A 351 -7.68 11.55 -11.00
C GLN A 351 -6.36 11.97 -10.36
N GLU A 352 -5.31 11.23 -10.68
CA GLU A 352 -3.93 11.53 -10.30
C GLU A 352 -3.04 11.75 -11.52
N VAL A 353 -2.21 12.77 -11.48
CA VAL A 353 -1.15 13.01 -12.47
C VAL A 353 0.11 12.28 -12.03
N LEU A 354 0.58 11.35 -12.86
CA LEU A 354 1.80 10.58 -12.61
C LEU A 354 3.04 11.33 -13.07
N ILE A 355 4.03 11.43 -12.18
CA ILE A 355 5.33 12.06 -12.44
C ILE A 355 6.43 11.03 -12.20
N PRO A 356 7.29 10.72 -13.19
CA PRO A 356 8.45 9.86 -12.97
C PRO A 356 9.36 10.40 -11.86
N SER A 357 9.77 9.55 -10.92
CA SER A 357 10.64 9.91 -9.79
C SER A 357 11.62 8.79 -9.47
N GLY A 358 12.87 8.95 -9.84
CA GLY A 358 13.87 7.89 -9.73
C GLY A 358 13.44 6.66 -10.51
N ALA A 359 13.46 5.51 -9.85
CA ALA A 359 12.98 4.25 -10.42
C ALA A 359 11.45 4.04 -10.26
N SER A 360 10.73 4.98 -9.65
CA SER A 360 9.29 4.89 -9.37
C SER A 360 8.53 6.10 -9.90
N PHE A 361 7.39 6.37 -9.31
CA PHE A 361 6.53 7.52 -9.62
C PHE A 361 6.23 8.30 -8.35
N ARG A 362 5.95 9.60 -8.51
CA ARG A 362 5.13 10.41 -7.60
C ARG A 362 3.85 10.77 -8.32
N TRP A 363 2.86 11.16 -7.57
CA TRP A 363 1.58 11.61 -8.11
C TRP A 363 0.97 12.69 -7.23
N HIS A 364 0.06 13.43 -7.80
CA HIS A 364 -0.76 14.41 -7.10
C HIS A 364 -2.13 14.49 -7.78
N PRO A 365 -3.19 14.87 -7.04
CA PRO A 365 -4.50 15.13 -7.62
C PRO A 365 -4.38 16.10 -8.80
N ALA A 366 -5.07 15.83 -9.89
CA ALA A 366 -5.07 16.73 -11.05
C ALA A 366 -5.62 18.11 -10.67
N ARG A 367 -6.57 18.16 -9.73
CA ARG A 367 -7.13 19.38 -9.15
C ARG A 367 -7.43 19.18 -7.66
N GLU A 368 -7.08 20.17 -6.85
CA GLU A 368 -7.45 20.15 -5.44
C GLU A 368 -8.90 20.58 -5.21
N GLY A 369 -9.58 19.92 -4.28
CA GLY A 369 -10.94 20.28 -3.84
C GLY A 369 -12.04 19.82 -4.78
N VAL A 370 -11.73 19.17 -5.90
CA VAL A 370 -12.69 18.76 -6.94
C VAL A 370 -12.27 17.40 -7.52
N GLU A 371 -13.26 16.53 -7.78
CA GLU A 371 -13.02 15.24 -8.43
C GLU A 371 -13.16 15.31 -9.95
N PHE A 372 -12.56 14.36 -10.66
CA PHE A 372 -12.72 14.20 -12.10
C PHE A 372 -14.17 13.95 -12.49
N LEU A 373 -14.83 13.05 -11.76
CA LEU A 373 -16.28 12.79 -11.88
C LEU A 373 -16.83 12.58 -10.47
N ALA A 374 -17.91 13.27 -10.14
CA ALA A 374 -18.63 13.05 -8.88
C ALA A 374 -20.14 13.24 -9.06
N SER A 375 -20.93 12.55 -8.25
CA SER A 375 -22.39 12.68 -8.23
C SER A 375 -22.93 12.99 -6.83
N PRO A 376 -23.93 13.88 -6.70
CA PRO A 376 -24.71 14.00 -5.48
C PRO A 376 -25.73 12.85 -5.30
N ASP A 377 -25.97 12.05 -6.36
CA ASP A 377 -26.80 10.86 -6.32
C ASP A 377 -26.05 9.74 -5.58
N ASP A 378 -26.54 9.36 -4.42
CA ASP A 378 -25.95 8.35 -3.56
C ASP A 378 -26.10 6.90 -4.08
N TRP A 379 -26.84 6.73 -5.16
CA TRP A 379 -26.94 5.47 -5.90
C TRP A 379 -25.85 5.29 -6.95
N PHE A 380 -25.16 6.36 -7.36
CA PHE A 380 -24.02 6.29 -8.26
C PHE A 380 -22.86 5.53 -7.60
N ARG A 381 -22.56 4.33 -8.10
CA ARG A 381 -21.54 3.42 -7.54
C ARG A 381 -20.52 3.03 -8.60
N PRO A 382 -19.60 3.91 -9.00
CA PRO A 382 -18.56 3.55 -9.95
C PRO A 382 -17.63 2.50 -9.34
N VAL A 383 -17.40 1.39 -10.05
CA VAL A 383 -16.61 0.24 -9.54
C VAL A 383 -15.48 -0.18 -10.45
N SER A 384 -15.54 0.16 -11.74
CA SER A 384 -14.51 -0.19 -12.72
C SER A 384 -14.46 0.83 -13.85
N LEU A 385 -13.33 0.90 -14.54
CA LEU A 385 -13.07 1.82 -15.64
C LEU A 385 -12.48 1.07 -16.83
N ALA A 386 -12.73 1.53 -18.04
CA ALA A 386 -12.19 0.92 -19.26
C ALA A 386 -11.96 1.96 -20.36
N HIS A 387 -11.17 1.60 -21.37
CA HIS A 387 -11.09 2.33 -22.64
C HIS A 387 -11.81 1.57 -23.74
N GLY A 388 -12.44 2.33 -24.64
CA GLY A 388 -13.09 1.76 -25.81
C GLY A 388 -12.26 1.87 -27.10
N PRO A 389 -12.69 1.17 -28.15
CA PRO A 389 -12.13 1.33 -29.48
C PRO A 389 -12.30 2.75 -30.04
N ASP A 390 -13.28 3.51 -29.55
CA ASP A 390 -13.55 4.92 -29.83
C ASP A 390 -12.59 5.90 -29.13
N GLY A 391 -11.72 5.40 -28.25
CA GLY A 391 -10.80 6.21 -27.44
C GLY A 391 -11.44 6.87 -26.24
N ALA A 392 -12.76 6.71 -26.02
CA ALA A 392 -13.47 7.23 -24.87
C ALA A 392 -13.10 6.50 -23.56
N PHE A 393 -13.45 7.13 -22.45
CA PHE A 393 -13.23 6.58 -21.12
C PHE A 393 -14.56 6.14 -20.51
N TYR A 394 -14.67 4.86 -20.19
CA TYR A 394 -15.89 4.21 -19.73
C TYR A 394 -15.91 4.02 -18.23
N VAL A 395 -17.09 4.19 -17.62
CA VAL A 395 -17.33 4.01 -16.17
C VAL A 395 -18.42 2.96 -15.98
N VAL A 396 -18.09 1.93 -15.22
CA VAL A 396 -19.02 0.88 -14.79
C VAL A 396 -19.66 1.32 -13.49
N ASP A 397 -20.96 1.57 -13.52
CA ASP A 397 -21.77 2.04 -12.40
C ASP A 397 -22.72 0.93 -11.95
N MET A 398 -22.44 0.32 -10.82
CA MET A 398 -23.27 -0.74 -10.25
C MET A 398 -24.69 -0.26 -9.88
N TYR A 399 -24.85 1.03 -9.63
CA TYR A 399 -26.06 1.77 -9.32
C TYR A 399 -26.94 1.10 -8.27
N ARG A 400 -26.47 1.13 -7.02
CA ARG A 400 -27.15 0.53 -5.86
C ARG A 400 -27.28 1.49 -4.70
N ALA A 401 -28.30 1.29 -3.86
CA ALA A 401 -28.49 2.04 -2.62
C ALA A 401 -27.28 1.85 -1.68
N VAL A 402 -26.79 0.62 -1.55
CA VAL A 402 -25.66 0.27 -0.68
C VAL A 402 -24.73 -0.69 -1.40
N ILE A 403 -23.40 -0.43 -1.33
CA ILE A 403 -22.35 -1.38 -1.64
C ILE A 403 -21.51 -1.59 -0.39
N GLU A 404 -21.71 -2.69 0.33
CA GLU A 404 -20.88 -3.08 1.46
C GLU A 404 -21.11 -4.55 1.82
N HIS A 405 -20.11 -5.16 2.41
CA HIS A 405 -20.24 -6.51 2.95
C HIS A 405 -20.80 -6.46 4.39
N PRO A 406 -21.79 -7.29 4.72
CA PRO A 406 -22.45 -7.26 6.05
C PRO A 406 -21.50 -7.44 7.24
N GLU A 407 -20.36 -8.11 7.05
CA GLU A 407 -19.34 -8.28 8.08
C GLU A 407 -18.75 -6.95 8.55
N PHE A 408 -18.64 -5.96 7.65
CA PHE A 408 -18.05 -4.65 7.93
C PHE A 408 -19.08 -3.55 8.22
N MET A 409 -20.36 -3.88 8.11
CA MET A 409 -21.44 -2.93 8.40
C MET A 409 -21.62 -2.73 9.91
N PRO A 410 -21.74 -1.49 10.38
CA PRO A 410 -22.20 -1.22 11.73
C PRO A 410 -23.64 -1.73 11.93
N PRO A 411 -24.05 -2.05 13.18
CA PRO A 411 -25.36 -2.61 13.46
C PRO A 411 -26.52 -1.81 12.86
N GLU A 412 -26.43 -0.49 12.90
CA GLU A 412 -27.46 0.44 12.40
C GLU A 412 -27.68 0.32 10.89
N LEU A 413 -26.63 -0.03 10.14
CA LEU A 413 -26.71 -0.25 8.68
C LEU A 413 -27.18 -1.67 8.34
N LYS A 414 -26.91 -2.67 9.19
CA LYS A 414 -27.42 -4.03 8.98
C LYS A 414 -28.95 -4.12 9.07
N GLU A 415 -29.56 -3.22 9.82
CA GLU A 415 -31.02 -3.15 10.01
C GLU A 415 -31.71 -2.35 8.87
N ARG A 416 -30.97 -1.78 7.93
CA ARG A 416 -31.58 -1.06 6.79
C ARG A 416 -32.29 -2.04 5.86
N PRO A 417 -33.52 -1.69 5.39
CA PRO A 417 -34.29 -2.57 4.51
C PRO A 417 -33.77 -2.57 3.05
N ASP A 418 -32.86 -1.66 2.71
CA ASP A 418 -32.43 -1.36 1.34
C ASP A 418 -31.05 -1.94 0.95
N LEU A 419 -30.47 -2.87 1.73
CA LEU A 419 -29.16 -3.44 1.48
C LEU A 419 -28.99 -4.10 0.10
N THR A 420 -30.07 -4.67 -0.43
CA THR A 420 -30.07 -5.32 -1.76
C THR A 420 -30.83 -4.51 -2.81
N LEU A 421 -31.29 -3.31 -2.44
CA LEU A 421 -32.09 -2.48 -3.32
C LEU A 421 -31.23 -1.98 -4.50
N GLY A 422 -31.73 -2.18 -5.72
CA GLY A 422 -31.04 -1.85 -6.99
C GLY A 422 -30.30 -3.02 -7.62
N LYS A 423 -30.50 -4.25 -7.14
CA LYS A 423 -29.89 -5.44 -7.80
C LYS A 423 -30.34 -5.62 -9.27
N ASP A 424 -31.49 -5.04 -9.62
CA ASP A 424 -32.11 -5.01 -10.94
C ASP A 424 -31.70 -3.78 -11.76
N ARG A 425 -30.77 -2.97 -11.28
CA ARG A 425 -30.31 -1.74 -11.91
C ARG A 425 -28.82 -1.82 -12.21
N GLY A 426 -28.35 -0.91 -13.08
CA GLY A 426 -26.96 -0.80 -13.45
C GLY A 426 -26.78 0.05 -14.70
N ARG A 427 -25.63 0.73 -14.80
CA ARG A 427 -25.40 1.68 -15.90
C ARG A 427 -23.96 1.63 -16.37
N LEU A 428 -23.79 1.89 -17.64
CA LEU A 428 -22.49 2.13 -18.26
C LEU A 428 -22.48 3.54 -18.82
N TRP A 429 -21.47 4.29 -18.43
CA TRP A 429 -21.28 5.67 -18.87
C TRP A 429 -19.99 5.76 -19.67
N ARG A 430 -19.92 6.69 -20.63
CA ARG A 430 -18.66 7.09 -21.27
C ARG A 430 -18.46 8.60 -21.14
N ILE A 431 -17.19 8.97 -21.05
CA ILE A 431 -16.74 10.37 -20.92
C ILE A 431 -16.08 10.74 -22.23
N VAL A 432 -16.54 11.85 -22.81
CA VAL A 432 -16.12 12.36 -24.12
C VAL A 432 -15.90 13.88 -24.05
N PRO A 433 -15.12 14.50 -24.95
CA PRO A 433 -15.02 15.96 -25.04
C PRO A 433 -16.37 16.60 -25.37
N GLU A 434 -16.68 17.71 -24.70
CA GLU A 434 -17.93 18.46 -24.93
C GLU A 434 -18.04 18.91 -26.40
N GLY A 435 -19.24 18.75 -26.98
CA GLY A 435 -19.53 19.12 -28.36
C GLY A 435 -18.89 18.20 -29.43
N ARG A 436 -18.20 17.15 -29.02
CA ARG A 436 -17.60 16.16 -29.94
C ARG A 436 -18.32 14.82 -29.80
N ARG A 437 -18.93 14.36 -30.87
CA ARG A 437 -19.49 13.01 -30.92
C ARG A 437 -18.33 12.01 -30.88
N ALA A 438 -18.40 11.00 -30.00
CA ALA A 438 -17.45 9.90 -30.05
C ALA A 438 -17.55 9.16 -31.37
N PRO A 439 -16.43 8.73 -31.97
CA PRO A 439 -16.49 7.79 -33.09
C PRO A 439 -17.25 6.53 -32.67
N SER A 440 -17.93 5.87 -33.63
CA SER A 440 -18.50 4.54 -33.41
C SER A 440 -17.78 3.53 -34.31
N PRO A 441 -16.53 3.16 -33.97
CA PRO A 441 -15.76 2.26 -34.82
C PRO A 441 -16.25 0.83 -34.62
N ARG A 442 -16.37 0.11 -35.74
CA ARG A 442 -16.54 -1.35 -35.74
C ARG A 442 -15.20 -2.00 -36.11
N PRO A 443 -14.46 -2.48 -35.10
CA PRO A 443 -13.08 -2.92 -35.30
C PRO A 443 -12.94 -4.11 -36.25
N HIS A 444 -13.83 -5.11 -36.15
CA HIS A 444 -13.82 -6.35 -36.93
C HIS A 444 -12.43 -7.04 -37.01
N LEU A 445 -11.65 -6.94 -35.92
CA LEU A 445 -10.26 -7.45 -35.86
C LEU A 445 -10.19 -8.97 -35.89
N GLY A 446 -11.31 -9.64 -35.62
CA GLY A 446 -11.41 -11.09 -35.75
C GLY A 446 -11.10 -11.56 -37.19
N ARG A 447 -11.43 -10.73 -38.20
CA ARG A 447 -11.18 -10.98 -39.62
C ARG A 447 -9.93 -10.32 -40.17
N ALA A 448 -9.27 -9.47 -39.38
CA ALA A 448 -8.06 -8.78 -39.79
C ALA A 448 -6.93 -9.76 -40.10
N THR A 449 -6.22 -9.51 -41.19
CA THR A 449 -5.04 -10.27 -41.59
C THR A 449 -3.85 -9.98 -40.63
N THR A 450 -2.88 -10.86 -40.61
CA THR A 450 -1.64 -10.66 -39.82
C THR A 450 -0.94 -9.33 -40.11
N PRO A 451 -0.77 -8.89 -41.39
CA PRO A 451 -0.20 -7.57 -41.67
C PRO A 451 -1.04 -6.40 -41.11
N GLU A 452 -2.36 -6.47 -41.16
CA GLU A 452 -3.26 -5.45 -40.62
C GLU A 452 -3.11 -5.37 -39.07
N LEU A 453 -3.08 -6.51 -38.38
CA LEU A 453 -2.85 -6.54 -36.92
C LEU A 453 -1.49 -5.96 -36.56
N VAL A 454 -0.43 -6.29 -37.29
CA VAL A 454 0.91 -5.73 -37.07
C VAL A 454 0.93 -4.21 -37.26
N ALA A 455 0.20 -3.68 -38.28
CA ALA A 455 0.10 -2.24 -38.51
C ALA A 455 -0.60 -1.52 -37.31
N LEU A 456 -1.58 -2.15 -36.69
CA LEU A 456 -2.31 -1.61 -35.52
C LEU A 456 -1.47 -1.50 -34.27
N LEU A 457 -0.31 -2.13 -34.18
CA LEU A 457 0.62 -1.94 -33.06
C LEU A 457 1.18 -0.50 -32.96
N ALA A 458 1.00 0.31 -34.00
CA ALA A 458 1.34 1.72 -34.02
C ALA A 458 0.16 2.66 -33.73
N HIS A 459 -1.03 2.14 -33.48
CA HIS A 459 -2.24 2.95 -33.28
C HIS A 459 -2.11 3.84 -32.02
N PRO A 460 -2.55 5.13 -32.04
CA PRO A 460 -2.46 6.01 -30.88
C PRO A 460 -3.29 5.54 -29.68
N ASN A 461 -4.49 5.00 -29.91
CA ASN A 461 -5.33 4.41 -28.87
C ASN A 461 -4.79 3.03 -28.44
N ALA A 462 -4.53 2.85 -27.17
CA ALA A 462 -4.00 1.59 -26.63
C ALA A 462 -4.94 0.41 -26.80
N TRP A 463 -6.26 0.63 -26.88
CA TRP A 463 -7.20 -0.47 -27.10
C TRP A 463 -6.86 -1.24 -28.39
N TRP A 464 -6.59 -0.52 -29.48
CA TRP A 464 -6.24 -1.13 -30.77
C TRP A 464 -4.88 -1.87 -30.71
N ARG A 465 -3.88 -1.27 -30.06
CA ARG A 465 -2.55 -1.91 -29.90
C ARG A 465 -2.67 -3.20 -29.09
N THR A 466 -3.40 -3.17 -27.96
CA THR A 466 -3.52 -4.33 -27.06
C THR A 466 -4.44 -5.42 -27.64
N ALA A 467 -5.50 -5.05 -28.36
CA ALA A 467 -6.34 -6.01 -29.09
C ALA A 467 -5.55 -6.70 -30.21
N ALA A 468 -4.80 -5.94 -31.01
CA ALA A 468 -3.93 -6.50 -32.05
C ALA A 468 -2.85 -7.42 -31.46
N GLN A 469 -2.18 -6.99 -30.37
CA GLN A 469 -1.20 -7.84 -29.67
C GLN A 469 -1.84 -9.13 -29.16
N ARG A 470 -3.01 -9.06 -28.52
CA ARG A 470 -3.75 -10.23 -28.04
C ARG A 470 -4.03 -11.21 -29.18
N LEU A 471 -4.57 -10.73 -30.29
CA LEU A 471 -4.88 -11.58 -31.43
C LEU A 471 -3.62 -12.20 -32.07
N LEU A 472 -2.51 -11.47 -32.14
CA LEU A 472 -1.24 -12.03 -32.62
C LEU A 472 -0.71 -13.12 -31.67
N VAL A 473 -0.83 -12.92 -30.35
CA VAL A 473 -0.50 -13.94 -29.33
C VAL A 473 -1.42 -15.15 -29.45
N GLU A 474 -2.72 -14.95 -29.64
CA GLU A 474 -3.69 -16.05 -29.80
C GLU A 474 -3.45 -16.88 -31.06
N ARG A 475 -3.13 -16.22 -32.18
CA ARG A 475 -2.98 -16.87 -33.50
C ARG A 475 -1.64 -17.56 -33.68
N GLN A 476 -0.56 -17.06 -33.01
CA GLN A 476 0.81 -17.58 -33.14
C GLN A 476 1.25 -17.76 -34.63
N ASP A 477 0.79 -16.87 -35.53
CA ASP A 477 1.07 -16.96 -36.97
C ASP A 477 2.56 -16.69 -37.25
N PRO A 478 3.32 -17.64 -37.80
CA PRO A 478 4.73 -17.44 -38.16
C PRO A 478 4.96 -16.29 -39.19
N ALA A 479 3.96 -15.95 -40.01
CA ALA A 479 4.07 -14.85 -40.97
C ALA A 479 4.23 -13.48 -40.28
N ALA A 480 3.84 -13.34 -39.02
CA ALA A 480 4.06 -12.12 -38.25
C ALA A 480 5.54 -11.80 -38.00
N ARG A 481 6.42 -12.81 -37.94
CA ARG A 481 7.81 -12.65 -37.49
C ARG A 481 8.59 -11.63 -38.32
N GLU A 482 8.51 -11.71 -39.64
CA GLU A 482 9.24 -10.77 -40.52
C GLU A 482 8.64 -9.36 -40.47
N LEU A 483 7.31 -9.25 -40.38
CA LEU A 483 6.62 -7.97 -40.24
C LEU A 483 6.97 -7.28 -38.91
N LEU A 484 7.00 -8.04 -37.80
CA LEU A 484 7.38 -7.55 -36.50
C LEU A 484 8.86 -7.14 -36.45
N ARG A 485 9.76 -7.92 -37.08
CA ARG A 485 11.19 -7.58 -37.23
C ARG A 485 11.34 -6.21 -37.91
N LYS A 486 10.69 -6.03 -39.07
CA LYS A 486 10.70 -4.75 -39.77
C LYS A 486 10.16 -3.60 -38.90
N LEU A 487 9.12 -3.86 -38.10
CA LEU A 487 8.54 -2.85 -37.23
C LEU A 487 9.54 -2.43 -36.11
N VAL A 488 10.28 -3.37 -35.51
CA VAL A 488 11.35 -3.06 -34.54
C VAL A 488 12.46 -2.26 -35.22
N GLU A 489 12.82 -2.58 -36.47
CA GLU A 489 13.93 -1.95 -37.16
C GLU A 489 13.66 -0.51 -37.62
N SER A 490 12.43 -0.23 -38.06
CA SER A 490 12.17 0.98 -38.83
C SER A 490 10.98 1.84 -38.40
N SER A 491 10.14 1.39 -37.44
CA SER A 491 9.00 2.19 -37.01
C SER A 491 9.43 3.50 -36.34
N GLU A 492 8.75 4.60 -36.66
CA GLU A 492 8.89 5.88 -35.93
C GLU A 492 8.23 5.85 -34.55
N SER A 493 7.27 4.95 -34.32
CA SER A 493 6.57 4.81 -33.04
C SER A 493 7.37 3.95 -32.05
N PRO A 494 7.84 4.51 -30.93
CA PRO A 494 8.49 3.73 -29.87
C PRO A 494 7.58 2.63 -29.30
N LEU A 495 6.26 2.87 -29.22
CA LEU A 495 5.30 1.89 -28.73
C LEU A 495 5.14 0.73 -29.68
N ALA A 496 5.12 1.01 -31.00
CA ALA A 496 5.08 -0.05 -32.00
C ALA A 496 6.31 -0.97 -31.92
N ARG A 497 7.51 -0.38 -31.76
CA ARG A 497 8.74 -1.15 -31.55
C ARG A 497 8.67 -2.01 -30.30
N LEU A 498 8.12 -1.47 -29.22
CA LEU A 498 7.97 -2.16 -27.95
C LEU A 498 7.05 -3.37 -28.07
N HIS A 499 5.83 -3.18 -28.59
CA HIS A 499 4.88 -4.28 -28.82
C HIS A 499 5.48 -5.36 -29.74
N ALA A 500 6.14 -4.94 -30.84
CA ALA A 500 6.76 -5.87 -31.78
C ALA A 500 7.92 -6.66 -31.15
N ALA A 501 8.76 -6.04 -30.32
CA ALA A 501 9.85 -6.72 -29.63
C ALA A 501 9.34 -7.80 -28.66
N TRP A 502 8.30 -7.49 -27.86
CA TRP A 502 7.70 -8.46 -26.96
C TRP A 502 6.99 -9.60 -27.67
N LEU A 503 6.31 -9.33 -28.80
CA LEU A 503 5.74 -10.36 -29.65
C LEU A 503 6.83 -11.27 -30.25
N LEU A 504 7.95 -10.71 -30.75
CA LEU A 504 9.08 -11.50 -31.22
C LEU A 504 9.69 -12.36 -30.11
N GLU A 505 9.77 -11.85 -28.89
CA GLU A 505 10.21 -12.63 -27.72
C GLU A 505 9.25 -13.79 -27.45
N SER A 506 7.94 -13.54 -27.44
CA SER A 506 6.90 -14.57 -27.27
C SER A 506 6.96 -15.64 -28.38
N PHE A 507 7.31 -15.25 -29.61
CA PHE A 507 7.47 -16.17 -30.74
C PHE A 507 8.82 -16.86 -30.80
N GLY A 508 9.74 -16.58 -29.84
CA GLY A 508 11.11 -17.09 -29.83
C GLY A 508 11.95 -16.59 -31.05
N ALA A 509 11.60 -15.43 -31.59
CA ALA A 509 12.19 -14.86 -32.82
C ALA A 509 12.97 -13.55 -32.58
N LEU A 510 13.07 -13.06 -31.33
CA LEU A 510 13.86 -11.88 -30.98
C LEU A 510 15.34 -12.25 -30.91
N ASP A 511 16.15 -11.75 -31.85
CA ASP A 511 17.57 -12.04 -31.95
C ASP A 511 18.46 -10.96 -31.32
N GLU A 512 19.77 -11.26 -31.28
CA GLU A 512 20.81 -10.37 -30.71
C GLU A 512 20.85 -9.02 -31.42
N HIS A 513 20.74 -8.98 -32.74
CA HIS A 513 20.82 -7.76 -33.53
C HIS A 513 19.71 -6.78 -33.11
N LEU A 514 18.48 -7.25 -33.02
CA LEU A 514 17.33 -6.41 -32.64
C LEU A 514 17.44 -5.92 -31.19
N ILE A 515 17.91 -6.76 -30.28
CA ILE A 515 18.13 -6.35 -28.88
C ILE A 515 19.18 -5.26 -28.80
N LEU A 516 20.32 -5.39 -29.50
CA LEU A 516 21.37 -4.38 -29.54
C LEU A 516 20.88 -3.05 -30.11
N LYS A 517 20.02 -3.11 -31.12
CA LYS A 517 19.39 -1.92 -31.71
C LYS A 517 18.46 -1.21 -30.71
N LEU A 518 17.65 -1.97 -29.96
CA LEU A 518 16.77 -1.42 -28.92
C LEU A 518 17.56 -0.86 -27.74
N LEU A 519 18.65 -1.51 -27.31
CA LEU A 519 19.56 -1.03 -26.26
C LEU A 519 20.27 0.28 -26.65
N ALA A 520 20.38 0.58 -27.96
CA ALA A 520 20.98 1.80 -28.46
C ALA A 520 19.96 2.91 -28.78
N HIS A 521 18.67 2.68 -28.59
CA HIS A 521 17.61 3.60 -28.99
C HIS A 521 17.58 4.88 -28.14
N ASP A 522 17.21 6.01 -28.75
CA ASP A 522 17.16 7.32 -28.07
C ASP A 522 16.10 7.38 -26.97
N HIS A 523 14.98 6.68 -27.13
CA HIS A 523 13.88 6.69 -26.16
C HIS A 523 14.22 5.83 -24.92
N PRO A 524 14.26 6.38 -23.70
CA PRO A 524 14.72 5.67 -22.51
C PRO A 524 13.85 4.47 -22.15
N ARG A 525 12.51 4.56 -22.36
CA ARG A 525 11.62 3.42 -22.06
C ARG A 525 11.90 2.21 -22.96
N LEU A 526 12.33 2.42 -24.23
CA LEU A 526 12.76 1.31 -25.08
C LEU A 526 14.07 0.70 -24.59
N ARG A 527 15.05 1.52 -24.13
CA ARG A 527 16.28 0.98 -23.52
C ARG A 527 16.00 0.19 -22.26
N GLU A 528 15.12 0.69 -21.38
CA GLU A 528 14.67 -0.03 -20.18
C GLU A 528 14.10 -1.41 -20.54
N GLN A 529 13.16 -1.47 -21.45
CA GLN A 529 12.53 -2.71 -21.88
C GLN A 529 13.52 -3.63 -22.65
N ALA A 530 14.44 -3.05 -23.40
CA ALA A 530 15.50 -3.81 -24.08
C ALA A 530 16.46 -4.47 -23.08
N VAL A 531 16.80 -3.82 -21.96
CA VAL A 531 17.59 -4.41 -20.86
C VAL A 531 16.84 -5.58 -20.25
N LEU A 532 15.53 -5.47 -20.04
CA LEU A 532 14.69 -6.55 -19.55
C LEU A 532 14.66 -7.75 -20.50
N LEU A 533 14.48 -7.51 -21.81
CA LEU A 533 14.55 -8.54 -22.86
C LEU A 533 15.94 -9.17 -23.00
N ALA A 534 17.01 -8.41 -22.72
CA ALA A 534 18.39 -8.86 -22.76
C ALA A 534 18.76 -9.81 -21.59
N GLU A 535 18.03 -9.75 -20.48
CA GLU A 535 18.41 -10.38 -19.21
C GLU A 535 18.75 -11.88 -19.34
N ARG A 536 17.92 -12.64 -20.05
CA ARG A 536 18.14 -14.08 -20.26
C ARG A 536 19.34 -14.42 -21.14
N ARG A 537 19.92 -13.43 -21.83
CA ARG A 537 21.00 -13.59 -22.80
C ARG A 537 22.36 -13.11 -22.28
N LEU A 538 22.38 -12.49 -21.10
CA LEU A 538 23.60 -11.89 -20.52
C LEU A 538 24.76 -12.89 -20.37
N ALA A 539 24.47 -14.14 -20.01
CA ALA A 539 25.49 -15.15 -19.85
C ALA A 539 26.11 -15.62 -21.18
N GLN A 540 25.31 -15.70 -22.25
CA GLN A 540 25.69 -16.32 -23.52
C GLN A 540 26.11 -15.31 -24.60
N ALA A 541 25.64 -14.06 -24.54
CA ALA A 541 25.83 -13.05 -25.59
C ALA A 541 26.74 -11.90 -25.12
N PRO A 542 28.08 -11.97 -25.38
CA PRO A 542 29.01 -10.92 -24.99
C PRO A 542 28.65 -9.52 -25.50
N PRO A 543 28.21 -9.32 -26.77
CA PRO A 543 27.86 -7.99 -27.25
C PRO A 543 26.69 -7.36 -26.50
N ILE A 544 25.64 -8.14 -26.18
CA ILE A 544 24.50 -7.69 -25.37
C ILE A 544 24.98 -7.30 -23.98
N ARG A 545 25.80 -8.12 -23.35
CA ARG A 545 26.32 -7.91 -22.01
C ARG A 545 27.13 -6.62 -21.91
N GLU A 546 28.06 -6.41 -22.83
CA GLU A 546 28.89 -5.19 -22.89
C GLU A 546 28.03 -3.94 -23.06
N ARG A 547 26.99 -4.02 -23.90
CA ARG A 547 26.08 -2.90 -24.09
C ARG A 547 25.23 -2.64 -22.83
N VAL A 548 24.73 -3.66 -22.14
CA VAL A 548 23.98 -3.52 -20.88
C VAL A 548 24.88 -2.93 -19.78
N GLN A 549 26.15 -3.39 -19.67
CA GLN A 549 27.10 -2.81 -18.71
C GLN A 549 27.39 -1.32 -19.00
N ALA A 550 27.47 -0.92 -20.28
CA ALA A 550 27.62 0.48 -20.64
C ALA A 550 26.43 1.36 -20.21
N LEU A 551 25.23 0.82 -20.20
CA LEU A 551 24.01 1.51 -19.74
C LEU A 551 23.98 1.73 -18.22
N ALA A 552 24.95 1.25 -17.45
CA ALA A 552 25.13 1.64 -16.05
C ALA A 552 25.35 3.15 -15.86
N GLY A 553 25.78 3.87 -16.90
CA GLY A 553 25.90 5.32 -16.97
C GLY A 553 24.76 6.03 -17.70
N ASP A 554 23.64 5.36 -17.97
CA ASP A 554 22.51 5.99 -18.69
C ASP A 554 21.99 7.21 -17.94
N ALA A 555 21.55 8.23 -18.67
CA ALA A 555 20.98 9.45 -18.08
C ALA A 555 19.66 9.16 -17.33
N ASP A 556 18.85 8.23 -17.83
CA ASP A 556 17.56 7.88 -17.25
C ASP A 556 17.72 6.94 -16.03
N PRO A 557 17.19 7.29 -14.85
CA PRO A 557 17.34 6.48 -13.64
C PRO A 557 16.63 5.11 -13.72
N ARG A 558 15.55 4.99 -14.49
CA ARG A 558 14.85 3.70 -14.66
C ARG A 558 15.64 2.74 -15.54
N VAL A 559 16.35 3.25 -16.54
CA VAL A 559 17.29 2.42 -17.32
C VAL A 559 18.37 1.88 -16.40
N ARG A 560 19.01 2.72 -15.59
CA ARG A 560 20.02 2.28 -14.61
C ARG A 560 19.46 1.28 -13.60
N PHE A 561 18.25 1.51 -13.11
CA PHE A 561 17.54 0.61 -12.19
C PHE A 561 17.35 -0.78 -12.82
N GLN A 562 16.84 -0.84 -14.06
CA GLN A 562 16.65 -2.11 -14.76
C GLN A 562 17.99 -2.79 -15.05
N VAL A 563 19.05 -2.04 -15.40
CA VAL A 563 20.41 -2.57 -15.56
C VAL A 563 20.87 -3.25 -14.25
N ALA A 564 20.67 -2.60 -13.09
CA ALA A 564 21.07 -3.20 -11.81
C ALA A 564 20.32 -4.52 -11.55
N LEU A 565 19.00 -4.56 -11.79
CA LEU A 565 18.21 -5.77 -11.65
C LEU A 565 18.69 -6.90 -12.59
N SER A 566 18.93 -6.56 -13.86
CA SER A 566 19.26 -7.55 -14.89
C SER A 566 20.69 -8.08 -14.76
N LEU A 567 21.66 -7.24 -14.33
CA LEU A 567 23.05 -7.69 -14.10
C LEU A 567 23.13 -8.81 -13.05
N GLY A 568 22.25 -8.82 -12.06
CA GLY A 568 22.19 -9.90 -11.09
C GLY A 568 21.75 -11.26 -11.65
N ALA A 569 21.31 -11.35 -12.90
CA ALA A 569 21.08 -12.62 -13.59
C ALA A 569 22.37 -13.24 -14.16
N TRP A 570 23.48 -12.50 -14.15
CA TRP A 570 24.77 -12.95 -14.63
C TRP A 570 25.74 -13.16 -13.46
N ASP A 571 26.12 -14.40 -13.21
CA ASP A 571 26.97 -14.81 -12.09
C ASP A 571 28.46 -14.59 -12.43
N ASP A 572 28.93 -13.33 -12.33
CA ASP A 572 30.30 -12.94 -12.68
C ASP A 572 30.70 -11.65 -11.95
N ASP A 573 31.97 -11.53 -11.51
CA ASP A 573 32.46 -10.36 -10.78
C ASP A 573 32.51 -9.08 -11.62
N ARG A 574 32.49 -9.19 -12.95
CA ARG A 574 32.43 -8.05 -13.88
C ARG A 574 31.16 -7.22 -13.73
N ILE A 575 30.17 -7.65 -12.93
CA ILE A 575 28.99 -6.83 -12.57
C ILE A 575 29.33 -5.75 -11.52
N LEU A 576 30.45 -5.90 -10.77
CA LEU A 576 30.73 -5.05 -9.60
C LEU A 576 30.94 -3.58 -9.97
N ASP A 577 31.77 -3.29 -10.99
CA ASP A 577 32.03 -1.91 -11.42
C ASP A 577 30.78 -1.21 -11.99
N PRO A 578 29.97 -1.83 -12.89
CA PRO A 578 28.69 -1.25 -13.31
C PRO A 578 27.73 -1.01 -12.13
N LEU A 579 27.61 -1.97 -11.23
CA LEU A 579 26.74 -1.84 -10.04
C LEU A 579 27.23 -0.74 -9.10
N ALA A 580 28.53 -0.57 -8.90
CA ALA A 580 29.09 0.51 -8.09
C ALA A 580 28.72 1.89 -8.66
N ARG A 581 28.83 2.06 -9.99
CA ARG A 581 28.41 3.31 -10.67
C ARG A 581 26.92 3.59 -10.48
N ILE A 582 26.07 2.59 -10.68
CA ILE A 582 24.61 2.72 -10.47
C ILE A 582 24.31 3.06 -9.02
N ALA A 583 24.90 2.35 -8.07
CA ALA A 583 24.71 2.54 -6.64
C ALA A 583 25.02 3.96 -6.18
N LEU A 584 26.15 4.52 -6.66
CA LEU A 584 26.55 5.90 -6.34
C LEU A 584 25.69 6.95 -7.01
N ALA A 585 25.30 6.74 -8.27
CA ALA A 585 24.43 7.67 -9.00
C ALA A 585 23.01 7.71 -8.44
N GLY A 586 22.54 6.63 -7.81
CA GLY A 586 21.21 6.49 -7.26
C GLY A 586 21.20 6.24 -5.75
N ALA A 587 22.22 6.64 -5.00
CA ALA A 587 22.34 6.36 -3.56
C ALA A 587 21.16 6.93 -2.74
N GLU A 588 20.59 8.06 -3.13
CA GLU A 588 19.42 8.68 -2.47
C GLU A 588 18.11 7.93 -2.76
N ASP A 589 18.03 7.24 -3.92
CA ASP A 589 16.84 6.49 -4.32
C ASP A 589 16.85 5.08 -3.69
N ARG A 590 15.92 4.83 -2.78
CA ARG A 590 15.78 3.52 -2.11
C ARG A 590 15.63 2.36 -3.09
N TRP A 591 14.94 2.60 -4.21
CA TRP A 591 14.67 1.57 -5.19
C TRP A 591 15.94 1.15 -5.94
N THR A 592 16.77 2.12 -6.29
CA THR A 592 18.09 1.84 -6.89
C THR A 592 18.98 1.07 -5.92
N ARG A 593 19.01 1.44 -4.63
CA ARG A 593 19.76 0.67 -3.62
C ARG A 593 19.25 -0.76 -3.49
N LEU A 594 17.94 -0.95 -3.44
CA LEU A 594 17.33 -2.28 -3.39
C LEU A 594 17.65 -3.11 -4.66
N ALA A 595 17.59 -2.52 -5.86
CA ALA A 595 17.95 -3.21 -7.10
C ALA A 595 19.39 -3.72 -7.06
N VAL A 596 20.33 -2.87 -6.65
CA VAL A 596 21.74 -3.24 -6.45
C VAL A 596 21.86 -4.37 -5.42
N ALA A 597 21.15 -4.27 -4.29
CA ALA A 597 21.16 -5.29 -3.25
C ALA A 597 20.61 -6.64 -3.73
N THR A 598 19.58 -6.65 -4.60
CA THR A 598 19.07 -7.90 -5.20
C THR A 598 20.09 -8.57 -6.11
N ALA A 599 20.98 -7.79 -6.73
CA ALA A 599 21.94 -8.28 -7.71
C ALA A 599 23.20 -8.94 -7.09
N VAL A 600 23.45 -8.75 -5.79
CA VAL A 600 24.70 -9.17 -5.11
C VAL A 600 24.46 -10.11 -3.91
N PRO A 601 23.68 -11.20 -4.02
CA PRO A 601 23.40 -12.08 -2.88
C PRO A 601 24.67 -12.63 -2.23
N GLU A 602 25.71 -12.89 -3.01
CA GLU A 602 26.97 -13.46 -2.56
C GLU A 602 28.19 -12.54 -2.77
N ARG A 603 27.96 -11.33 -3.29
CA ARG A 603 29.01 -10.37 -3.65
C ARG A 603 28.91 -9.02 -2.93
N ALA A 604 28.04 -8.92 -1.88
CA ALA A 604 27.83 -7.65 -1.19
C ALA A 604 29.14 -7.09 -0.60
N GLY A 605 29.97 -7.92 0.02
CA GLY A 605 31.25 -7.51 0.56
C GLY A 605 32.26 -7.10 -0.51
N ALA A 606 32.26 -7.79 -1.67
CA ALA A 606 33.10 -7.42 -2.82
C ALA A 606 32.66 -6.05 -3.39
N LEU A 607 31.35 -5.81 -3.48
CA LEU A 607 30.80 -4.53 -3.92
C LEU A 607 31.15 -3.40 -2.95
N ILE A 608 31.06 -3.61 -1.63
CA ILE A 608 31.49 -2.64 -0.62
C ILE A 608 32.96 -2.26 -0.84
N ARG A 609 33.86 -3.25 -0.98
CA ARG A 609 35.27 -2.99 -1.26
C ARG A 609 35.47 -2.22 -2.57
N THR A 610 34.71 -2.52 -3.62
CA THR A 610 34.73 -1.78 -4.89
C THR A 610 34.28 -0.34 -4.69
N LEU A 611 33.17 -0.10 -4.00
CA LEU A 611 32.64 1.24 -3.72
C LEU A 611 33.63 2.11 -2.88
N LEU A 612 34.37 1.49 -1.97
CA LEU A 612 35.34 2.18 -1.12
C LEU A 612 36.67 2.48 -1.81
N ARG A 613 36.92 1.96 -3.03
CA ARG A 613 38.09 2.33 -3.81
C ARG A 613 38.05 3.81 -4.19
N PRO A 614 39.23 4.49 -4.25
CA PRO A 614 39.30 5.91 -4.61
C PRO A 614 38.64 6.28 -5.94
N GLU A 615 38.72 5.40 -6.95
CA GLU A 615 38.13 5.62 -8.28
C GLU A 615 36.60 5.66 -8.28
N HIS A 616 35.92 5.00 -7.33
CA HIS A 616 34.48 5.07 -7.19
C HIS A 616 34.03 6.17 -6.23
N GLY A 617 34.83 6.45 -5.18
CA GLY A 617 34.65 7.62 -4.33
C GLY A 617 33.38 7.59 -3.46
N LEU A 618 32.93 6.41 -2.95
CA LEU A 618 31.84 6.36 -1.96
C LEU A 618 32.12 7.29 -0.79
N ALA A 619 33.35 7.23 -0.24
CA ALA A 619 33.74 8.01 0.93
C ALA A 619 34.12 9.46 0.62
N SER A 620 34.05 9.90 -0.65
CA SER A 620 34.41 11.29 -1.03
C SER A 620 33.46 12.35 -0.50
N ARG A 621 32.23 11.95 -0.15
CA ARG A 621 31.19 12.82 0.42
C ARG A 621 30.30 12.00 1.36
N VAL A 622 30.07 12.50 2.55
CA VAL A 622 29.13 11.91 3.51
C VAL A 622 27.73 12.50 3.27
N ASP A 623 26.79 11.65 2.87
CA ASP A 623 25.36 11.95 2.79
C ASP A 623 24.54 10.73 3.21
N GLU A 624 23.28 10.95 3.55
CA GLU A 624 22.38 9.92 4.10
C GLU A 624 22.16 8.76 3.11
N GLY A 625 22.05 9.05 1.82
CA GLY A 625 21.84 8.02 0.79
C GLY A 625 23.02 7.05 0.70
N ARG A 626 24.27 7.57 0.73
CA ARG A 626 25.50 6.78 0.69
C ARG A 626 25.75 6.00 1.99
N LEU A 627 25.41 6.60 3.15
CA LEU A 627 25.46 5.88 4.43
C LEU A 627 24.44 4.76 4.46
N ALA A 628 23.20 5.00 3.97
CA ALA A 628 22.17 3.97 3.84
C ALA A 628 22.60 2.84 2.91
N LEU A 629 23.20 3.16 1.76
CA LEU A 629 23.75 2.18 0.81
C LEU A 629 24.76 1.25 1.50
N LEU A 630 25.74 1.83 2.21
CA LEU A 630 26.74 1.04 2.92
C LEU A 630 26.10 0.18 4.01
N ARG A 631 25.18 0.72 4.78
CA ARG A 631 24.47 0.00 5.86
C ARG A 631 23.67 -1.17 5.28
N GLU A 632 22.92 -0.96 4.20
CA GLU A 632 22.10 -1.99 3.55
C GLU A 632 22.97 -3.14 2.98
N LEU A 633 24.07 -2.82 2.29
CA LEU A 633 24.99 -3.83 1.78
C LEU A 633 25.73 -4.58 2.90
N ALA A 634 26.17 -3.87 3.94
CA ALA A 634 26.79 -4.48 5.12
C ALA A 634 25.81 -5.43 5.86
N ALA A 635 24.50 -5.09 5.86
CA ALA A 635 23.49 -5.97 6.44
C ALA A 635 23.35 -7.29 5.67
N LEU A 636 23.53 -7.29 4.35
CA LEU A 636 23.57 -8.54 3.57
C LEU A 636 24.78 -9.41 3.97
N VAL A 637 25.96 -8.79 4.10
CA VAL A 637 27.19 -9.47 4.56
C VAL A 637 26.98 -10.07 5.96
N GLY A 638 26.42 -9.28 6.90
CA GLY A 638 26.09 -9.73 8.24
C GLY A 638 25.09 -10.88 8.26
N ALA A 639 24.06 -10.86 7.41
CA ALA A 639 23.06 -11.92 7.32
C ALA A 639 23.62 -13.23 6.73
N ARG A 640 24.63 -13.16 5.86
CA ARG A 640 25.34 -14.34 5.33
C ARG A 640 26.23 -15.00 6.37
N ARG A 641 26.85 -14.21 7.23
CA ARG A 641 27.76 -14.66 8.29
C ARG A 641 29.03 -15.35 7.75
N ASP A 642 29.42 -15.03 6.54
CA ASP A 642 30.71 -15.50 6.02
C ASP A 642 31.85 -14.75 6.73
N PRO A 643 32.71 -15.45 7.48
CA PRO A 643 33.69 -14.79 8.32
C PRO A 643 34.77 -14.02 7.55
N ASP A 644 35.13 -14.49 6.37
CA ASP A 644 36.17 -13.88 5.55
C ASP A 644 35.62 -12.65 4.84
N GLU A 645 34.35 -12.71 4.40
CA GLU A 645 33.64 -11.55 3.84
C GLU A 645 33.47 -10.44 4.89
N VAL A 646 33.03 -10.78 6.11
CA VAL A 646 32.91 -9.83 7.22
C VAL A 646 34.26 -9.20 7.54
N THR A 647 35.31 -9.99 7.65
CA THR A 647 36.66 -9.49 7.94
C THR A 647 37.15 -8.55 6.84
N GLY A 648 36.97 -8.91 5.57
CA GLY A 648 37.37 -8.07 4.45
C GLY A 648 36.61 -6.73 4.36
N VAL A 649 35.35 -6.71 4.76
CA VAL A 649 34.57 -5.45 4.89
C VAL A 649 35.10 -4.59 6.04
N LEU A 650 35.36 -5.19 7.20
CA LEU A 650 35.96 -4.48 8.33
C LEU A 650 37.32 -3.87 7.97
N GLU A 651 38.21 -4.63 7.32
CA GLU A 651 39.52 -4.14 6.84
C GLU A 651 39.36 -2.95 5.91
N ALA A 652 38.42 -3.01 4.97
CA ALA A 652 38.16 -1.91 4.04
C ALA A 652 37.64 -0.66 4.75
N LEU A 653 36.77 -0.80 5.76
CA LEU A 653 36.28 0.32 6.56
C LEU A 653 37.39 0.96 7.42
N TRP A 654 38.36 0.16 7.90
CA TRP A 654 39.50 0.68 8.69
C TRP A 654 40.65 1.22 7.85
N SER A 655 40.60 1.05 6.52
CA SER A 655 41.57 1.69 5.61
C SER A 655 41.17 3.11 5.23
N LEU A 656 39.98 3.58 5.65
CA LEU A 656 39.54 4.96 5.41
C LEU A 656 40.31 5.95 6.32
N ASP A 657 40.56 7.16 5.81
CA ASP A 657 41.34 8.21 6.48
C ASP A 657 40.55 8.82 7.67
N GLU A 658 41.25 9.17 8.77
CA GLU A 658 40.71 9.25 10.13
C GLU A 658 39.60 10.30 10.38
N ARG A 659 39.48 11.37 9.61
CA ARG A 659 38.55 12.47 9.95
C ARG A 659 37.07 12.25 9.63
N GLU A 660 36.77 11.48 8.59
CA GLU A 660 35.38 11.15 8.22
C GLU A 660 35.09 9.66 8.35
N ALA A 661 36.10 8.84 8.63
CA ALA A 661 36.01 7.39 8.72
C ALA A 661 34.97 6.92 9.74
N ILE A 662 34.78 7.65 10.84
CA ILE A 662 33.93 7.22 11.96
C ILE A 662 32.46 7.04 11.53
N ARG A 663 31.90 7.94 10.69
CA ARG A 663 30.52 7.82 10.21
C ARG A 663 30.34 6.60 9.30
N TRP A 664 31.31 6.33 8.45
CA TRP A 664 31.34 5.15 7.58
C TRP A 664 31.50 3.86 8.37
N GLN A 665 32.37 3.87 9.38
CA GLN A 665 32.58 2.73 10.28
C GLN A 665 31.33 2.43 11.08
N ILE A 666 30.64 3.45 11.62
CA ILE A 666 29.36 3.31 12.33
C ILE A 666 28.30 2.73 11.40
N ALA A 667 28.14 3.27 10.18
CA ALA A 667 27.17 2.78 9.22
C ALA A 667 27.45 1.31 8.82
N GLY A 668 28.71 0.99 8.52
CA GLY A 668 29.11 -0.37 8.15
C GLY A 668 28.97 -1.38 9.29
N LEU A 669 29.42 -1.03 10.50
CA LEU A 669 29.24 -1.89 11.68
C LEU A 669 27.77 -2.05 12.06
N GLY A 670 26.99 -0.98 12.02
CA GLY A 670 25.55 -1.04 12.23
C GLY A 670 24.88 -1.99 11.26
N GLY A 671 25.20 -1.90 9.96
CA GLY A 671 24.69 -2.82 8.96
C GLY A 671 25.09 -4.27 9.21
N LEU A 672 26.36 -4.56 9.48
CA LEU A 672 26.82 -5.91 9.82
C LEU A 672 26.06 -6.46 11.03
N ALA A 673 25.91 -5.65 12.08
CA ALA A 673 25.21 -6.01 13.29
C ALA A 673 23.74 -6.29 13.06
N ASP A 674 23.04 -5.43 12.29
CA ASP A 674 21.65 -5.61 11.88
C ASP A 674 21.47 -6.95 11.12
N GLY A 675 22.34 -7.21 10.16
CA GLY A 675 22.32 -8.45 9.39
C GLY A 675 22.51 -9.71 10.23
N MET A 676 23.49 -9.71 11.11
CA MET A 676 23.74 -10.82 12.05
C MET A 676 22.59 -10.99 13.04
N GLY A 677 22.06 -9.88 13.58
CA GLY A 677 20.98 -9.86 14.55
C GLY A 677 19.67 -10.45 14.00
N ARG A 678 19.36 -10.25 12.71
CA ARG A 678 18.19 -10.87 12.05
C ARG A 678 18.19 -12.40 12.18
N ARG A 679 19.37 -13.01 12.26
CA ARG A 679 19.55 -14.46 12.39
C ARG A 679 20.02 -14.90 13.79
N GLY A 680 19.77 -14.06 14.81
CA GLY A 680 20.02 -14.40 16.21
C GLY A 680 21.50 -14.45 16.64
N GLN A 681 22.43 -13.92 15.83
CA GLN A 681 23.85 -13.81 16.21
C GLN A 681 24.19 -12.34 16.55
N GLN A 682 25.00 -12.14 17.56
CA GLN A 682 25.45 -10.79 17.92
C GLN A 682 26.84 -10.52 17.32
N LEU A 683 27.03 -9.34 16.73
CA LEU A 683 28.32 -8.91 16.19
C LEU A 683 29.42 -8.96 17.27
N GLY A 684 29.12 -8.56 18.51
CA GLY A 684 30.07 -8.61 19.61
C GLY A 684 30.56 -10.01 19.94
N ALA A 685 29.69 -11.03 19.89
CA ALA A 685 30.09 -12.44 20.08
C ALA A 685 30.98 -12.92 18.93
N PHE A 686 30.60 -12.59 17.68
CA PHE A 686 31.40 -12.89 16.51
C PHE A 686 32.80 -12.27 16.58
N LEU A 687 32.90 -10.99 16.96
CA LEU A 687 34.17 -10.28 17.14
C LEU A 687 34.99 -10.86 18.28
N ALA A 688 34.38 -11.27 19.38
CA ALA A 688 35.07 -11.87 20.52
C ALA A 688 35.68 -13.24 20.19
N GLU A 689 35.01 -14.07 19.43
CA GLU A 689 35.57 -15.33 18.95
C GLU A 689 36.82 -15.13 18.06
N ARG A 690 36.85 -14.02 17.31
CA ARG A 690 37.89 -13.66 16.38
C ARG A 690 38.96 -12.71 16.93
N SER A 691 38.72 -12.06 18.06
CA SER A 691 39.69 -11.13 18.70
C SER A 691 41.01 -11.81 19.04
N LYS A 692 41.02 -13.12 19.15
CA LYS A 692 42.26 -13.89 19.31
C LYS A 692 43.11 -13.97 18.00
N ALA A 693 42.57 -13.48 16.87
CA ALA A 693 43.14 -13.67 15.53
C ALA A 693 43.53 -12.37 14.77
N GLY A 694 43.28 -11.15 15.28
CA GLY A 694 43.67 -9.95 14.53
C GLY A 694 43.31 -8.57 15.06
N ALA A 695 44.05 -7.56 14.61
CA ALA A 695 43.92 -6.16 14.98
C ALA A 695 42.55 -5.53 14.65
N VAL A 696 41.86 -6.04 13.64
CA VAL A 696 40.56 -5.56 13.15
C VAL A 696 39.46 -5.76 14.18
N ALA A 697 39.38 -6.94 14.79
CA ALA A 697 38.39 -7.23 15.83
C ALA A 697 38.60 -6.37 17.09
N GLY A 698 39.86 -6.09 17.45
CA GLY A 698 40.19 -5.19 18.55
C GLY A 698 39.70 -3.74 18.28
N ARG A 699 39.87 -3.22 17.06
CA ARG A 699 39.40 -1.89 16.67
C ARG A 699 37.86 -1.81 16.67
N ALA A 700 37.15 -2.84 16.21
CA ALA A 700 35.72 -2.88 16.26
C ALA A 700 35.18 -2.87 17.69
N THR A 701 35.81 -3.61 18.60
CA THR A 701 35.50 -3.61 20.04
C THR A 701 35.75 -2.24 20.68
N ALA A 702 36.84 -1.58 20.29
CA ALA A 702 37.15 -0.21 20.77
C ALA A 702 36.08 0.80 20.30
N LEU A 703 35.60 0.70 19.06
CA LEU A 703 34.54 1.58 18.55
C LEU A 703 33.19 1.33 19.27
N LEU A 704 32.87 0.08 19.61
CA LEU A 704 31.69 -0.20 20.44
C LEU A 704 31.82 0.40 21.84
N GLY A 705 33.04 0.47 22.39
CA GLY A 705 33.31 1.19 23.63
C GLY A 705 33.16 2.71 23.51
N ALA A 706 33.61 3.29 22.39
CA ALA A 706 33.42 4.72 22.09
C ALA A 706 31.93 5.06 21.89
N ALA A 707 31.13 4.17 21.32
CA ALA A 707 29.68 4.34 21.20
C ALA A 707 29.02 4.49 22.59
N ALA A 708 29.52 3.81 23.63
CA ALA A 708 29.01 3.98 25.00
C ALA A 708 29.23 5.41 25.51
N GLN A 709 30.39 6.01 25.21
CA GLN A 709 30.67 7.39 25.59
C GLN A 709 29.77 8.39 24.90
N VAL A 710 29.56 8.25 23.57
CA VAL A 710 28.63 9.09 22.79
C VAL A 710 27.19 8.93 23.32
N ALA A 711 26.76 7.73 23.64
CA ALA A 711 25.43 7.47 24.16
C ALA A 711 25.14 8.20 25.49
N GLU A 712 26.15 8.29 26.36
CA GLU A 712 26.05 8.93 27.68
C GLU A 712 26.29 10.43 27.66
N ASP A 713 26.97 10.96 26.63
CA ASP A 713 27.29 12.38 26.55
C ASP A 713 26.09 13.22 26.11
N GLN A 714 25.54 13.98 27.06
CA GLN A 714 24.37 14.84 26.82
C GLN A 714 24.66 16.06 25.93
N SER A 715 25.90 16.30 25.55
CA SER A 715 26.26 17.36 24.60
C SER A 715 25.93 16.99 23.15
N HIS A 716 25.71 15.67 22.86
CA HIS A 716 25.24 15.19 21.58
C HIS A 716 23.72 15.25 21.47
N GLU A 717 23.23 15.48 20.23
CA GLU A 717 21.79 15.44 19.93
C GLU A 717 21.18 14.07 20.25
N PRO A 718 19.91 14.00 20.72
CA PRO A 718 19.27 12.74 21.07
C PRO A 718 19.32 11.69 19.95
N ALA A 719 19.20 12.10 18.69
CA ALA A 719 19.26 11.20 17.54
C ALA A 719 20.64 10.53 17.39
N GLU A 720 21.74 11.28 17.56
CA GLU A 720 23.10 10.73 17.50
C GLU A 720 23.33 9.74 18.64
N ARG A 721 22.87 10.09 19.84
CA ARG A 721 22.93 9.22 21.01
C ARG A 721 22.12 7.93 20.81
N VAL A 722 20.94 8.01 20.18
CA VAL A 722 20.13 6.84 19.84
C VAL A 722 20.86 5.93 18.85
N ASP A 723 21.56 6.48 17.86
CA ASP A 723 22.35 5.69 16.92
C ASP A 723 23.52 4.97 17.62
N ALA A 724 24.18 5.65 18.54
CA ALA A 724 25.20 5.03 19.38
C ALA A 724 24.63 3.92 20.29
N ILE A 725 23.45 4.11 20.87
CA ILE A 725 22.73 3.10 21.67
C ILE A 725 22.35 1.88 20.83
N ARG A 726 21.95 2.07 19.57
CA ARG A 726 21.69 0.95 18.65
C ARG A 726 22.92 0.08 18.43
N LEU A 727 24.11 0.68 18.36
CA LEU A 727 25.36 -0.09 18.30
C LEU A 727 25.60 -0.89 19.59
N LEU A 728 25.26 -0.35 20.77
CA LEU A 728 25.39 -1.06 22.04
C LEU A 728 24.50 -2.31 22.14
N ALA A 729 23.39 -2.36 21.41
CA ALA A 729 22.58 -3.58 21.29
C ALA A 729 23.39 -4.79 20.77
N HIS A 730 24.49 -4.52 20.08
CA HIS A 730 25.36 -5.53 19.45
C HIS A 730 26.74 -5.63 20.11
N ALA A 731 27.02 -4.82 21.13
CA ALA A 731 28.26 -4.85 21.88
C ALA A 731 28.30 -6.07 22.84
N PRO A 732 29.49 -6.50 23.29
CA PRO A 732 29.59 -7.45 24.41
C PRO A 732 28.78 -6.95 25.62
N TRP A 733 28.10 -7.86 26.31
CA TRP A 733 27.20 -7.53 27.43
C TRP A 733 27.90 -6.67 28.51
N GLU A 734 29.13 -7.01 28.80
CA GLU A 734 29.95 -6.33 29.82
C GLU A 734 30.26 -4.87 29.45
N VAL A 735 30.23 -4.55 28.15
CA VAL A 735 30.43 -3.18 27.62
C VAL A 735 29.09 -2.45 27.54
N ALA A 736 28.02 -3.14 27.15
CA ALA A 736 26.72 -2.54 26.87
C ALA A 736 25.86 -2.31 28.11
N GLU A 737 25.82 -3.27 29.02
CA GLU A 737 24.90 -3.24 30.20
C GLU A 737 25.07 -2.02 31.09
N PRO A 738 26.31 -1.63 31.55
CA PRO A 738 26.42 -0.52 32.48
C PRO A 738 25.93 0.84 31.94
N PRO A 739 26.31 1.28 30.72
CA PRO A 739 25.79 2.52 30.17
C PRO A 739 24.29 2.45 29.85
N LEU A 740 23.80 1.33 29.28
CA LEU A 740 22.39 1.19 28.95
C LEU A 740 21.50 1.27 30.21
N MET A 741 21.94 0.68 31.33
CA MET A 741 21.19 0.77 32.60
C MET A 741 21.12 2.18 33.12
N ARG A 742 22.23 2.95 33.06
CA ARG A 742 22.22 4.38 33.43
C ARG A 742 21.27 5.19 32.56
N LEU A 743 21.32 4.97 31.24
CA LEU A 743 20.44 5.64 30.30
C LEU A 743 18.96 5.34 30.55
N VAL A 744 18.61 4.09 30.83
CA VAL A 744 17.22 3.70 31.13
C VAL A 744 16.70 4.40 32.39
N THR A 745 17.52 4.56 33.43
CA THR A 745 17.11 5.12 34.74
C THR A 745 17.19 6.64 34.83
N ASP A 746 18.25 7.23 34.29
CA ASP A 746 18.65 8.58 34.67
C ASP A 746 18.61 9.60 33.50
N ASP A 747 18.50 9.15 32.25
CA ASP A 747 18.53 10.05 31.09
C ASP A 747 17.29 10.97 31.03
N PRO A 748 17.46 12.28 30.77
CA PRO A 748 16.34 13.21 30.68
C PRO A 748 15.49 12.97 29.41
N SER A 749 16.07 12.43 28.32
CA SER A 749 15.38 12.18 27.08
C SER A 749 14.61 10.86 27.14
N GLN A 750 13.31 10.92 26.96
CA GLN A 750 12.46 9.71 26.89
C GLN A 750 12.83 8.83 25.69
N GLU A 751 13.21 9.43 24.55
CA GLU A 751 13.65 8.73 23.35
C GLU A 751 14.91 7.89 23.62
N VAL A 752 15.89 8.48 24.28
CA VAL A 752 17.13 7.81 24.70
C VAL A 752 16.82 6.65 25.66
N ARG A 753 15.95 6.85 26.66
CA ARG A 753 15.54 5.80 27.61
C ARG A 753 14.88 4.61 26.90
N ILE A 754 13.98 4.88 25.95
CA ILE A 754 13.30 3.86 25.15
C ILE A 754 14.31 3.11 24.27
N ALA A 755 15.23 3.81 23.61
CA ALA A 755 16.28 3.19 22.82
C ALA A 755 17.18 2.27 23.67
N ALA A 756 17.51 2.69 24.90
CA ALA A 756 18.30 1.88 25.84
C ALA A 756 17.57 0.61 26.30
N VAL A 757 16.24 0.69 26.55
CA VAL A 757 15.41 -0.49 26.82
C VAL A 757 15.46 -1.48 25.66
N ARG A 758 15.34 -1.00 24.42
CA ARG A 758 15.41 -1.82 23.21
C ARG A 758 16.78 -2.46 23.02
N ALA A 759 17.83 -1.70 23.26
CA ALA A 759 19.20 -2.21 23.19
C ALA A 759 19.44 -3.33 24.22
N LEU A 760 19.00 -3.14 25.47
CA LEU A 760 19.03 -4.19 26.49
C LEU A 760 18.22 -5.43 26.07
N ALA A 761 17.02 -5.21 25.52
CA ALA A 761 16.13 -6.29 25.10
C ALA A 761 16.72 -7.13 23.96
N ALA A 762 17.55 -6.55 23.10
CA ALA A 762 18.22 -7.25 22.01
C ALA A 762 19.22 -8.31 22.51
N HIS A 763 19.80 -8.14 23.68
CA HIS A 763 20.67 -9.15 24.29
C HIS A 763 19.86 -10.37 24.72
N GLY A 764 20.30 -11.56 24.29
CA GLY A 764 19.63 -12.85 24.59
C GLY A 764 19.85 -13.39 26.01
N ARG A 765 20.31 -12.55 26.92
CA ARG A 765 20.71 -12.93 28.27
C ARG A 765 19.52 -13.08 29.23
N PRO A 766 19.55 -14.06 30.15
CA PRO A 766 18.51 -14.20 31.18
C PRO A 766 18.40 -12.99 32.11
N GLU A 767 19.54 -12.32 32.39
CA GLU A 767 19.65 -11.17 33.28
C GLU A 767 18.84 -9.97 32.80
N VAL A 768 18.56 -9.84 31.49
CA VAL A 768 17.81 -8.74 30.90
C VAL A 768 16.45 -8.55 31.59
N ALA A 769 15.77 -9.65 31.93
CA ALA A 769 14.47 -9.56 32.60
C ALA A 769 14.56 -8.81 33.94
N GLU A 770 15.49 -9.19 34.82
CA GLU A 770 15.64 -8.50 36.11
C GLU A 770 16.19 -7.06 35.96
N ARG A 771 17.04 -6.82 34.96
CA ARG A 771 17.51 -5.44 34.68
C ARG A 771 16.37 -4.52 34.29
N LEU A 772 15.40 -5.00 33.49
CA LEU A 772 14.21 -4.24 33.12
C LEU A 772 13.16 -4.16 34.23
N LEU A 773 13.05 -5.17 35.12
CA LEU A 773 12.09 -5.19 36.22
C LEU A 773 12.53 -4.37 37.44
N THR A 774 13.83 -4.24 37.71
CA THR A 774 14.36 -3.58 38.88
C THR A 774 13.98 -2.09 38.92
N PRO A 775 14.17 -1.26 37.88
CA PRO A 775 13.84 0.16 37.91
C PRO A 775 12.38 0.46 37.51
N TRP A 776 11.47 -0.50 37.62
CA TRP A 776 10.09 -0.35 37.15
C TRP A 776 9.35 0.87 37.68
N LYS A 777 9.58 1.22 38.92
CA LYS A 777 8.89 2.32 39.61
C LYS A 777 9.32 3.71 39.12
N VAL A 778 10.54 3.84 38.57
CA VAL A 778 11.05 5.11 38.03
C VAL A 778 10.79 5.29 36.54
N TYR A 779 10.20 4.31 35.89
CA TYR A 779 9.84 4.39 34.49
C TYR A 779 8.68 5.36 34.24
N THR A 780 8.81 6.16 33.22
CA THR A 780 7.67 6.88 32.66
C THR A 780 6.69 5.87 32.02
N PRO A 781 5.42 6.23 31.83
CA PRO A 781 4.44 5.32 31.20
C PRO A 781 4.91 4.75 29.85
N ALA A 782 5.59 5.55 29.00
CA ALA A 782 6.12 5.11 27.73
C ALA A 782 7.29 4.12 27.87
N VAL A 783 8.26 4.41 28.75
CA VAL A 783 9.38 3.48 29.05
C VAL A 783 8.87 2.18 29.66
N ARG A 784 7.86 2.26 30.54
CA ARG A 784 7.23 1.08 31.15
C ARG A 784 6.53 0.20 30.11
N ARG A 785 5.83 0.80 29.15
CA ARG A 785 5.20 0.09 28.02
C ARG A 785 6.23 -0.63 27.18
N GLU A 786 7.34 0.02 26.82
CA GLU A 786 8.42 -0.60 26.05
C GLU A 786 9.11 -1.73 26.83
N ALA A 787 9.37 -1.53 28.10
CA ALA A 787 9.94 -2.57 28.97
C ALA A 787 9.00 -3.79 29.07
N ALA A 788 7.69 -3.56 29.23
CA ALA A 788 6.70 -4.63 29.20
C ALA A 788 6.72 -5.38 27.87
N GLN A 789 6.78 -4.68 26.75
CA GLN A 789 6.88 -5.29 25.42
C GLN A 789 8.16 -6.13 25.28
N ALA A 790 9.28 -5.65 25.77
CA ALA A 790 10.56 -6.37 25.78
C ALA A 790 10.51 -7.66 26.63
N LEU A 791 9.78 -7.61 27.76
CA LEU A 791 9.56 -8.78 28.63
C LEU A 791 8.62 -9.80 27.97
N LEU A 792 7.61 -9.35 27.22
CA LEU A 792 6.66 -10.21 26.51
C LEU A 792 7.25 -10.89 25.27
N ALA A 793 8.44 -10.48 24.83
CA ALA A 793 9.05 -11.00 23.59
C ALA A 793 9.60 -12.42 23.72
N ARG A 794 9.86 -12.92 24.94
CA ARG A 794 10.45 -14.26 25.19
C ARG A 794 9.78 -14.98 26.36
N PRO A 795 9.53 -16.32 26.27
CA PRO A 795 8.87 -17.08 27.34
C PRO A 795 9.54 -16.98 28.71
N GLU A 796 10.87 -17.01 28.77
CA GLU A 796 11.62 -16.89 30.03
C GLU A 796 11.48 -15.52 30.67
N ARG A 797 11.37 -14.47 29.89
CA ARG A 797 11.11 -13.10 30.37
C ARG A 797 9.65 -12.93 30.82
N ILE A 798 8.70 -13.55 30.12
CA ILE A 798 7.30 -13.61 30.53
C ILE A 798 7.19 -14.26 31.91
N ALA A 799 7.89 -15.36 32.14
CA ALA A 799 7.89 -16.03 33.44
C ALA A 799 8.41 -15.12 34.56
N ALA A 800 9.44 -14.29 34.26
CA ALA A 800 9.95 -13.30 35.24
C ALA A 800 8.93 -12.17 35.47
N LEU A 801 8.27 -11.66 34.44
CA LEU A 801 7.20 -10.66 34.55
C LEU A 801 6.04 -11.16 35.43
N LEU A 802 5.54 -12.37 35.18
CA LEU A 802 4.45 -12.96 35.97
C LEU A 802 4.86 -13.15 37.46
N ARG A 803 6.12 -13.53 37.71
CA ARG A 803 6.63 -13.57 39.11
C ARG A 803 6.66 -12.19 39.75
N ALA A 804 7.04 -11.15 38.99
CA ALA A 804 7.07 -9.78 39.50
C ALA A 804 5.66 -9.25 39.81
N ILE A 805 4.65 -9.63 39.03
CA ILE A 805 3.23 -9.29 39.31
C ILE A 805 2.74 -10.04 40.56
N GLU A 806 3.01 -11.35 40.66
CA GLU A 806 2.67 -12.13 41.87
C GLU A 806 3.29 -11.58 43.14
N ALA A 807 4.53 -11.10 43.06
CA ALA A 807 5.24 -10.49 44.20
C ALA A 807 4.82 -9.04 44.48
N GLY A 808 3.84 -8.48 43.71
CA GLY A 808 3.38 -7.10 43.87
C GLY A 808 4.41 -6.03 43.49
N ARG A 809 5.51 -6.39 42.79
CA ARG A 809 6.50 -5.42 42.28
C ARG A 809 5.92 -4.63 41.08
N ILE A 810 5.03 -5.24 40.32
CA ILE A 810 4.33 -4.68 39.16
C ILE A 810 2.83 -4.84 39.40
N ALA A 811 2.08 -3.78 39.21
CA ALA A 811 0.62 -3.87 39.30
C ALA A 811 0.06 -4.48 37.97
N PRO A 812 -0.99 -5.33 38.04
CA PRO A 812 -1.66 -5.82 36.84
C PRO A 812 -2.08 -4.71 35.85
N GLY A 813 -2.48 -3.53 36.36
CA GLY A 813 -2.87 -2.37 35.58
C GLY A 813 -1.70 -1.62 34.91
N ASP A 814 -0.44 -1.98 35.19
CA ASP A 814 0.72 -1.45 34.48
C ASP A 814 0.86 -2.03 33.06
N LEU A 815 0.16 -3.14 32.77
CA LEU A 815 0.07 -3.72 31.43
C LEU A 815 -1.15 -3.15 30.72
N ASP A 816 -0.97 -2.75 29.47
CA ASP A 816 -2.09 -2.36 28.63
C ASP A 816 -2.97 -3.58 28.27
N ALA A 817 -4.19 -3.33 27.76
CA ALA A 817 -5.17 -4.37 27.48
C ALA A 817 -4.67 -5.40 26.45
N LEU A 818 -3.85 -4.96 25.44
CA LEU A 818 -3.27 -5.83 24.44
C LEU A 818 -2.19 -6.74 25.03
N GLN A 819 -1.33 -6.18 25.88
CA GLN A 819 -0.29 -6.91 26.62
C GLN A 819 -0.90 -7.95 27.57
N ALA A 820 -1.95 -7.56 28.31
CA ALA A 820 -2.68 -8.44 29.19
C ALA A 820 -3.34 -9.58 28.42
N ARG A 821 -4.03 -9.28 27.31
CA ARG A 821 -4.67 -10.26 26.44
C ARG A 821 -3.69 -11.26 25.86
N ARG A 822 -2.53 -10.78 25.38
CA ARG A 822 -1.44 -11.64 24.87
C ARG A 822 -0.99 -12.68 25.90
N LEU A 823 -0.95 -12.33 27.17
CA LEU A 823 -0.64 -13.25 28.26
C LEU A 823 -1.75 -14.26 28.51
N VAL A 824 -3.02 -13.82 28.56
CA VAL A 824 -4.16 -14.71 28.88
C VAL A 824 -4.57 -15.62 27.71
N GLU A 825 -4.10 -15.32 26.52
CA GLU A 825 -4.27 -16.14 25.30
C GLU A 825 -2.98 -16.86 24.87
N HIS A 826 -1.92 -16.78 25.66
CA HIS A 826 -0.62 -17.34 25.31
C HIS A 826 -0.70 -18.83 24.94
N ARG A 827 0.06 -19.25 23.91
CA ARG A 827 0.08 -20.64 23.40
C ARG A 827 0.47 -21.68 24.47
N GLN A 828 1.40 -21.34 25.36
CA GLN A 828 1.81 -22.21 26.46
C GLN A 828 0.75 -22.19 27.59
N PRO A 829 0.17 -23.35 27.97
CA PRO A 829 -0.88 -23.42 28.97
C PRO A 829 -0.49 -22.87 30.34
N GLU A 830 0.75 -23.08 30.76
CA GLU A 830 1.29 -22.62 32.04
C GLU A 830 1.26 -21.08 32.15
N ILE A 831 1.76 -20.37 31.13
CA ILE A 831 1.72 -18.91 31.06
C ILE A 831 0.27 -18.45 31.04
N ARG A 832 -0.54 -19.02 30.14
CA ARG A 832 -1.96 -18.66 29.98
C ARG A 832 -2.77 -18.79 31.27
N ASN A 833 -2.66 -19.91 31.97
CA ASN A 833 -3.42 -20.16 33.19
C ASN A 833 -2.98 -19.24 34.33
N ARG A 834 -1.68 -19.01 34.45
CA ARG A 834 -1.11 -18.11 35.45
C ARG A 834 -1.51 -16.65 35.17
N ALA A 835 -1.44 -16.21 33.92
CA ALA A 835 -1.87 -14.89 33.53
C ALA A 835 -3.36 -14.64 33.81
N ARG A 836 -4.24 -15.61 33.47
CA ARG A 836 -5.68 -15.51 33.75
C ARG A 836 -5.97 -15.32 35.24
N LYS A 837 -5.22 -15.97 36.12
CA LYS A 837 -5.37 -15.81 37.56
C LYS A 837 -4.96 -14.41 38.03
N LEU A 838 -3.84 -13.88 37.50
CA LEU A 838 -3.25 -12.62 37.95
C LEU A 838 -3.90 -11.37 37.35
N LEU A 839 -4.41 -11.49 36.11
CA LEU A 839 -4.93 -10.36 35.33
C LEU A 839 -6.46 -10.32 35.24
N ARG A 840 -7.18 -11.14 36.03
CA ARG A 840 -8.65 -11.27 35.99
C ARG A 840 -9.38 -9.93 36.16
N GLU A 841 -8.89 -9.06 37.03
CA GLU A 841 -9.49 -7.75 37.31
C GLU A 841 -9.11 -6.68 36.27
N SER A 842 -8.09 -6.97 35.44
CA SER A 842 -7.61 -6.08 34.36
C SER A 842 -8.23 -6.39 32.98
N MET A 843 -9.12 -7.42 32.89
CA MET A 843 -9.77 -7.82 31.65
C MET A 843 -10.89 -6.83 31.28
N PRO A 844 -11.15 -6.63 29.98
CA PRO A 844 -12.22 -5.75 29.51
C PRO A 844 -13.60 -6.18 30.01
N GLN A 845 -14.37 -5.23 30.57
CA GLN A 845 -15.80 -5.40 30.88
C GLN A 845 -16.63 -5.35 29.59
N GLU A 846 -17.93 -5.74 29.66
CA GLU A 846 -18.82 -5.56 28.52
C GLU A 846 -18.84 -4.10 28.06
N ARG A 847 -18.52 -3.86 26.80
CA ARG A 847 -18.35 -2.52 26.23
C ARG A 847 -19.64 -1.70 26.27
N ARG A 848 -20.80 -2.34 26.23
CA ARG A 848 -22.12 -1.68 26.29
C ARG A 848 -22.27 -0.83 27.56
N GLU A 849 -21.91 -1.38 28.71
CA GLU A 849 -22.02 -0.66 30.00
C GLU A 849 -21.05 0.52 30.06
N VAL A 850 -19.85 0.35 29.52
CA VAL A 850 -18.84 1.42 29.45
C VAL A 850 -19.33 2.57 28.55
N LEU A 851 -19.85 2.26 27.37
CA LEU A 851 -20.42 3.25 26.43
C LEU A 851 -21.59 4.01 27.05
N GLU A 852 -22.52 3.33 27.71
CA GLU A 852 -23.65 3.97 28.38
C GLU A 852 -23.20 4.92 29.50
N ARG A 853 -22.21 4.51 30.31
CA ARG A 853 -21.65 5.36 31.37
C ARG A 853 -20.98 6.62 30.79
N TYR A 854 -20.24 6.49 29.66
CA TYR A 854 -19.52 7.59 29.04
C TYR A 854 -20.36 8.47 28.13
N ARG A 855 -21.63 8.13 27.88
CA ARG A 855 -22.57 9.01 27.16
C ARG A 855 -22.72 10.38 27.82
N ALA A 856 -22.56 10.47 29.13
CA ALA A 856 -22.54 11.75 29.83
C ALA A 856 -21.47 12.73 29.31
N ALA A 857 -20.36 12.25 28.73
CA ALA A 857 -19.35 13.10 28.12
C ALA A 857 -19.87 13.90 26.91
N LEU A 858 -20.92 13.42 26.24
CA LEU A 858 -21.48 14.09 25.06
C LEU A 858 -22.23 15.37 25.43
N ASP A 859 -22.79 15.43 26.63
CA ASP A 859 -23.56 16.55 27.15
C ASP A 859 -22.68 17.61 27.84
N LEU A 860 -21.43 17.28 28.11
CA LEU A 860 -20.46 18.18 28.75
C LEU A 860 -19.81 19.12 27.73
N LYS A 861 -19.58 20.37 28.16
CA LYS A 861 -18.77 21.33 27.39
C LYS A 861 -17.30 21.03 27.61
N GLY A 862 -16.67 20.31 26.65
CA GLY A 862 -15.25 20.01 26.69
C GLY A 862 -14.38 21.23 26.36
N ASP A 863 -13.13 21.21 26.86
CA ASP A 863 -12.08 22.19 26.55
C ASP A 863 -11.05 21.55 25.60
N PRO A 864 -10.92 22.04 24.35
CA PRO A 864 -10.04 21.43 23.36
C PRO A 864 -8.53 21.57 23.72
N LEU A 865 -8.12 22.55 24.52
CA LEU A 865 -6.73 22.66 24.96
C LEU A 865 -6.37 21.57 26.00
N ARG A 866 -7.25 21.31 26.96
CA ARG A 866 -7.08 20.16 27.88
C ARG A 866 -7.20 18.84 27.11
N GLY A 867 -8.09 18.75 26.13
CA GLY A 867 -8.25 17.61 25.25
C GLY A 867 -6.98 17.29 24.46
N LYS A 868 -6.20 18.28 24.05
CA LYS A 868 -4.90 18.11 23.41
C LYS A 868 -3.92 17.35 24.33
N GLU A 869 -3.92 17.65 25.64
CA GLU A 869 -3.07 16.94 26.60
C GLU A 869 -3.53 15.50 26.83
N VAL A 870 -4.86 15.27 26.85
CA VAL A 870 -5.40 13.91 26.92
C VAL A 870 -5.02 13.11 25.67
N PHE A 871 -5.09 13.71 24.49
CA PHE A 871 -4.66 13.10 23.22
C PHE A 871 -3.16 12.76 23.26
N ARG A 872 -2.31 13.72 23.65
CA ARG A 872 -0.86 13.53 23.73
C ARG A 872 -0.49 12.36 24.64
N LYS A 873 -1.19 12.21 25.76
CA LYS A 873 -0.92 11.15 26.74
C LYS A 873 -1.38 9.77 26.28
N ASN A 874 -2.55 9.67 25.64
CA ASN A 874 -3.25 8.38 25.44
C ASN A 874 -3.36 7.94 23.99
N CYS A 875 -3.25 8.86 23.02
CA CYS A 875 -3.56 8.60 21.62
C CYS A 875 -2.36 8.79 20.67
N ALA A 876 -1.44 9.71 21.02
CA ALA A 876 -0.33 10.12 20.15
C ALA A 876 0.70 9.00 19.88
N THR A 877 0.67 7.91 20.64
CA THR A 877 1.49 6.71 20.41
C THR A 877 1.11 5.91 19.17
N CYS A 878 -0.11 6.14 18.65
CA CYS A 878 -0.63 5.45 17.47
C CYS A 878 -1.23 6.38 16.42
N HIS A 879 -1.72 7.56 16.82
CA HIS A 879 -2.41 8.50 15.95
C HIS A 879 -1.69 9.83 15.85
N ARG A 880 -1.76 10.46 14.67
CA ARG A 880 -1.25 11.82 14.46
C ARG A 880 -2.41 12.80 14.29
N VAL A 881 -2.36 13.93 15.03
CA VAL A 881 -3.27 15.06 14.89
C VAL A 881 -2.50 16.35 15.15
N ALA A 882 -2.63 17.35 14.31
CA ALA A 882 -1.98 18.65 14.46
C ALA A 882 -0.44 18.57 14.62
N GLY A 883 0.21 17.65 13.94
CA GLY A 883 1.66 17.43 14.06
C GLY A 883 2.09 16.68 15.32
N LEU A 884 1.16 16.31 16.21
CA LEU A 884 1.43 15.49 17.39
C LEU A 884 1.21 14.02 17.08
N GLY A 885 2.14 13.16 17.52
CA GLY A 885 2.02 11.71 17.45
C GLY A 885 2.55 11.08 16.16
N VAL A 886 2.18 9.83 15.91
CA VAL A 886 2.72 8.97 14.86
C VAL A 886 1.60 8.32 14.03
N ASP A 887 1.93 7.92 12.79
CA ASP A 887 0.99 7.29 11.87
C ASP A 887 1.07 5.76 11.96
N VAL A 888 0.51 5.18 13.02
CA VAL A 888 0.35 3.74 13.20
C VAL A 888 -1.10 3.34 13.04
N GLY A 889 -1.99 4.02 13.77
CA GLY A 889 -3.45 3.90 13.60
C GLY A 889 -3.95 4.72 12.42
N PRO A 890 -5.28 4.66 12.14
CA PRO A 890 -5.90 5.49 11.12
C PRO A 890 -5.69 6.99 11.40
N ASP A 891 -5.58 7.76 10.31
CA ASP A 891 -5.58 9.23 10.42
C ASP A 891 -6.92 9.70 11.00
N ILE A 892 -6.86 10.32 12.16
CA ILE A 892 -8.00 10.91 12.83
C ILE A 892 -7.91 12.45 12.86
N GLY A 893 -7.07 13.02 12.04
CA GLY A 893 -6.92 14.48 11.90
C GLY A 893 -8.14 15.14 11.26
N ASP A 894 -8.95 14.42 10.48
CA ASP A 894 -10.20 14.95 9.94
C ASP A 894 -11.43 14.23 10.51
N THR A 895 -11.97 14.77 11.60
CA THR A 895 -13.14 14.25 12.29
C THR A 895 -14.38 15.13 12.10
N ARG A 896 -14.37 16.09 11.17
CA ARG A 896 -15.49 17.05 10.96
C ARG A 896 -16.82 16.37 10.74
N THR A 897 -16.81 15.29 10.00
CA THR A 897 -17.99 14.52 9.60
C THR A 897 -18.43 13.47 10.63
N LYS A 898 -17.55 13.11 11.58
CA LYS A 898 -17.91 12.19 12.68
C LYS A 898 -18.64 12.94 13.79
N THR A 899 -19.75 12.38 14.27
CA THR A 899 -20.39 12.92 15.48
C THR A 899 -19.54 12.60 16.72
N LYS A 900 -19.75 13.31 17.82
CA LYS A 900 -19.09 13.01 19.08
C LYS A 900 -19.44 11.59 19.59
N GLU A 901 -20.67 11.12 19.33
CA GLU A 901 -21.12 9.77 19.67
C GLU A 901 -20.32 8.71 18.90
N MET A 902 -20.07 8.94 17.60
CA MET A 902 -19.27 8.04 16.78
C MET A 902 -17.83 7.97 17.30
N LEU A 903 -17.22 9.12 17.57
CA LEU A 903 -15.88 9.20 18.14
C LEU A 903 -15.80 8.49 19.50
N LEU A 904 -16.80 8.68 20.36
CA LEU A 904 -16.90 8.00 21.66
C LEU A 904 -16.94 6.47 21.48
N GLY A 905 -17.73 6.01 20.51
CA GLY A 905 -17.82 4.59 20.15
C GLY A 905 -16.49 4.02 19.66
N ASP A 906 -15.85 4.72 18.73
CA ASP A 906 -14.55 4.32 18.17
C ASP A 906 -13.43 4.26 19.23
N ILE A 907 -13.43 5.19 20.18
CA ILE A 907 -12.44 5.27 21.26
C ILE A 907 -12.64 4.15 22.30
N LEU A 908 -13.88 3.92 22.72
CA LEU A 908 -14.17 2.99 23.82
C LEU A 908 -14.46 1.56 23.37
N ASN A 909 -14.77 1.34 22.09
CA ASN A 909 -15.04 0.02 21.54
C ASN A 909 -14.34 -0.19 20.18
N PRO A 910 -12.99 -0.13 20.16
CA PRO A 910 -12.21 -0.17 18.92
C PRO A 910 -12.29 -1.51 18.18
N ASN A 911 -12.84 -2.53 18.80
CA ASN A 911 -13.03 -3.85 18.21
C ASN A 911 -14.44 -4.05 17.59
N ALA A 912 -15.33 -3.06 17.69
CA ALA A 912 -16.68 -3.16 17.12
C ALA A 912 -16.66 -3.18 15.59
N ALA A 913 -15.71 -2.44 14.98
CA ALA A 913 -15.49 -2.40 13.55
C ALA A 913 -14.00 -2.16 13.28
N ILE A 914 -13.28 -3.17 12.79
CA ILE A 914 -11.86 -3.10 12.52
C ILE A 914 -11.64 -3.11 11.01
N ASP A 915 -10.99 -2.07 10.49
CA ASP A 915 -10.47 -2.09 9.13
C ASP A 915 -9.38 -3.16 9.00
N GLY A 916 -9.39 -3.93 7.91
CA GLY A 916 -8.44 -5.02 7.68
C GLY A 916 -6.95 -4.61 7.74
N ASN A 917 -6.64 -3.34 7.48
CA ASN A 917 -5.28 -2.79 7.57
C ASN A 917 -4.83 -2.51 9.02
N TYR A 918 -5.77 -2.54 9.98
CA TYR A 918 -5.49 -2.25 11.40
C TYR A 918 -5.78 -3.44 12.31
N VAL A 919 -5.94 -4.62 11.74
CA VAL A 919 -5.98 -5.88 12.49
C VAL A 919 -4.58 -6.21 12.99
N SER A 920 -4.45 -6.52 14.26
CA SER A 920 -3.18 -6.95 14.86
C SER A 920 -2.83 -8.38 14.46
N TYR A 921 -1.55 -8.61 14.18
CA TYR A 921 -0.96 -9.91 13.90
C TYR A 921 0.07 -10.29 14.97
N THR A 922 0.18 -11.57 15.23
CA THR A 922 1.26 -12.14 16.04
C THR A 922 2.13 -13.01 15.15
N VAL A 923 3.44 -12.75 15.17
CA VAL A 923 4.44 -13.48 14.39
C VAL A 923 5.39 -14.19 15.34
N ALA A 924 5.50 -15.50 15.23
CA ALA A 924 6.50 -16.32 15.91
C ALA A 924 7.67 -16.56 14.96
N THR A 925 8.89 -16.39 15.45
CA THR A 925 10.11 -16.65 14.69
C THR A 925 10.80 -17.94 15.16
N LYS A 926 11.58 -18.57 14.29
CA LYS A 926 12.29 -19.83 14.55
C LYS A 926 13.31 -19.72 15.70
N ASP A 927 13.78 -18.51 16.00
CA ASP A 927 14.65 -18.23 17.15
C ASP A 927 13.87 -18.01 18.47
N GLY A 928 12.54 -18.24 18.46
CA GLY A 928 11.66 -18.20 19.63
C GLY A 928 11.14 -16.82 20.02
N ARG A 929 11.38 -15.76 19.24
CA ARG A 929 10.75 -14.45 19.47
C ARG A 929 9.27 -14.52 19.07
N VAL A 930 8.45 -13.75 19.78
CA VAL A 930 7.04 -13.55 19.45
C VAL A 930 6.76 -12.06 19.40
N LEU A 931 6.39 -11.57 18.24
CA LEU A 931 6.18 -10.16 17.94
C LEU A 931 4.72 -9.92 17.59
N SER A 932 4.16 -8.76 17.98
CA SER A 932 2.79 -8.40 17.62
C SER A 932 2.75 -6.98 17.08
N GLY A 933 1.96 -6.76 16.03
CA GLY A 933 1.83 -5.46 15.38
C GLY A 933 0.91 -5.54 14.16
N LEU A 934 0.79 -4.44 13.44
CA LEU A 934 0.16 -4.39 12.12
C LEU A 934 1.16 -4.88 11.09
N ILE A 935 0.73 -5.66 10.12
CA ILE A 935 1.53 -5.92 8.93
C ILE A 935 1.53 -4.62 8.12
N ALA A 936 2.65 -3.90 8.17
CA ALA A 936 2.83 -2.67 7.42
C ALA A 936 3.17 -2.96 5.96
N GLU A 937 4.04 -3.94 5.75
CA GLU A 937 4.55 -4.32 4.43
C GLU A 937 4.88 -5.81 4.41
N GLU A 938 4.64 -6.44 3.27
CA GLU A 938 4.90 -7.85 3.06
C GLU A 938 5.48 -8.08 1.66
N SER A 939 6.52 -8.91 1.58
CA SER A 939 7.17 -9.27 0.33
C SER A 939 7.56 -10.76 0.31
N ALA A 940 8.09 -11.22 -0.82
CA ALA A 940 8.58 -12.60 -0.94
C ALA A 940 9.73 -12.92 0.01
N SER A 941 10.54 -11.94 0.38
CA SER A 941 11.73 -12.11 1.22
C SER A 941 11.54 -11.65 2.66
N GLY A 942 10.53 -10.82 2.97
CA GLY A 942 10.38 -10.22 4.29
C GLY A 942 8.96 -9.80 4.65
N LEU A 943 8.80 -9.51 5.93
CA LEU A 943 7.60 -8.97 6.54
C LEU A 943 8.01 -7.83 7.47
N THR A 944 7.30 -6.71 7.42
CA THR A 944 7.47 -5.59 8.35
C THR A 944 6.24 -5.47 9.24
N LEU A 945 6.43 -5.63 10.54
CA LEU A 945 5.42 -5.34 11.54
C LEU A 945 5.60 -3.91 12.04
N ARG A 946 4.51 -3.15 12.11
CA ARG A 946 4.45 -1.82 12.73
C ARG A 946 3.77 -1.90 14.09
N ARG A 947 4.44 -1.33 15.10
CA ARG A 947 3.94 -1.27 16.47
C ARG A 947 3.62 0.17 16.88
N ALA A 948 3.03 0.33 18.05
CA ALA A 948 2.86 1.65 18.68
C ALA A 948 4.19 2.46 18.65
N GLU A 949 4.08 3.76 18.66
CA GLU A 949 5.20 4.71 18.53
C GLU A 949 5.93 4.66 17.17
N GLY A 950 5.29 4.09 16.13
CA GLY A 950 5.85 3.99 14.79
C GLY A 950 7.02 3.01 14.65
N GLN A 951 7.23 2.14 15.64
CA GLN A 951 8.29 1.15 15.59
C GLN A 951 8.01 0.08 14.55
N THR A 952 9.07 -0.38 13.91
CA THR A 952 9.01 -1.42 12.90
C THR A 952 9.93 -2.58 13.24
N ASP A 953 9.39 -3.80 13.13
CA ASP A 953 10.18 -5.04 13.19
C ASP A 953 10.23 -5.63 11.79
N VAL A 954 11.42 -5.74 11.25
CA VAL A 954 11.65 -6.33 9.92
C VAL A 954 12.12 -7.77 10.08
N LEU A 955 11.37 -8.70 9.50
CA LEU A 955 11.57 -10.13 9.62
C LEU A 955 11.85 -10.74 8.25
N LEU A 956 12.84 -11.63 8.15
CA LEU A 956 13.01 -12.44 6.94
C LEU A 956 11.95 -13.55 6.90
N ARG A 957 11.33 -13.75 5.74
CA ARG A 957 10.31 -14.80 5.56
C ARG A 957 10.79 -16.18 6.00
N GLN A 958 12.03 -16.50 5.67
CA GLN A 958 12.64 -17.78 6.02
C GLN A 958 12.79 -18.02 7.55
N ASP A 959 12.79 -16.95 8.35
CA ASP A 959 12.98 -17.06 9.80
C ASP A 959 11.64 -17.02 10.56
N ILE A 960 10.51 -16.86 9.87
CA ILE A 960 9.17 -16.91 10.45
C ILE A 960 8.73 -18.36 10.60
N GLU A 961 8.25 -18.72 11.79
CA GLU A 961 7.64 -20.02 12.09
C GLU A 961 6.13 -19.96 11.87
N GLU A 962 5.46 -18.91 12.37
CA GLU A 962 4.01 -18.76 12.30
C GLU A 962 3.61 -17.28 12.19
N ILE A 963 2.60 -16.99 11.38
CA ILE A 963 1.89 -15.70 11.33
C ILE A 963 0.44 -15.97 11.68
N ARG A 964 -0.09 -15.29 12.70
CA ARG A 964 -1.46 -15.44 13.15
C ARG A 964 -2.15 -14.10 13.29
N SER A 965 -3.32 -13.94 12.65
CA SER A 965 -4.19 -12.79 12.91
C SER A 965 -4.77 -12.89 14.32
N SER A 966 -4.70 -11.78 15.08
CA SER A 966 -5.31 -11.71 16.41
C SER A 966 -6.83 -11.47 16.34
N GLY A 967 -7.36 -11.06 15.17
CA GLY A 967 -8.75 -10.70 14.99
C GLY A 967 -9.20 -9.47 15.79
N ILE A 968 -8.26 -8.67 16.29
CA ILE A 968 -8.50 -7.46 17.11
C ILE A 968 -7.72 -6.28 16.57
N SER A 969 -8.20 -5.09 16.93
CA SER A 969 -7.51 -3.81 16.68
C SER A 969 -6.20 -3.73 17.46
N LEU A 970 -5.20 -3.03 16.90
CA LEU A 970 -4.03 -2.62 17.65
C LEU A 970 -4.39 -1.55 18.71
N MET A 971 -5.48 -0.79 18.49
CA MET A 971 -5.99 0.16 19.46
C MET A 971 -6.49 -0.56 20.72
N PRO A 972 -5.97 -0.21 21.91
CA PRO A 972 -6.32 -0.93 23.14
C PRO A 972 -7.76 -0.61 23.58
N GLU A 973 -8.43 -1.61 24.10
CA GLU A 973 -9.63 -1.41 24.94
C GLU A 973 -9.22 -1.03 26.37
N GLY A 974 -10.10 -0.39 27.12
CA GLY A 974 -9.84 -0.06 28.52
C GLY A 974 -9.38 1.37 28.77
N LEU A 975 -9.41 2.22 27.75
CA LEU A 975 -9.06 3.64 27.88
C LEU A 975 -9.91 4.39 28.91
N GLU A 976 -11.11 3.90 29.22
CA GLU A 976 -11.96 4.42 30.29
C GLU A 976 -11.37 4.28 31.71
N LYS A 977 -10.31 3.52 31.87
CA LYS A 977 -9.58 3.42 33.16
C LYS A 977 -8.61 4.57 33.34
N GLU A 978 -8.18 5.21 32.24
CA GLU A 978 -7.18 6.28 32.22
C GLU A 978 -7.78 7.65 31.88
N ILE A 979 -8.96 7.69 31.26
CA ILE A 979 -9.62 8.90 30.78
C ILE A 979 -10.96 9.04 31.53
N THR A 980 -11.14 10.08 32.35
CA THR A 980 -12.42 10.33 33.03
C THR A 980 -13.48 10.82 32.04
N ILE A 981 -14.76 10.89 32.47
CA ILE A 981 -15.87 11.39 31.63
C ILE A 981 -15.61 12.84 31.19
N GLU A 982 -15.10 13.68 32.07
CA GLU A 982 -14.76 15.08 31.77
C GLU A 982 -13.58 15.15 30.78
N GLN A 983 -12.54 14.34 30.99
CA GLN A 983 -11.41 14.24 30.08
C GLN A 983 -11.82 13.69 28.71
N MET A 984 -12.81 12.80 28.64
CA MET A 984 -13.37 12.32 27.37
C MET A 984 -14.11 13.45 26.65
N ALA A 985 -14.88 14.29 27.36
CA ALA A 985 -15.51 15.45 26.77
C ALA A 985 -14.48 16.44 26.21
N ASP A 986 -13.37 16.67 26.95
CA ASP A 986 -12.24 17.50 26.51
C ASP A 986 -11.56 16.91 25.26
N LEU A 987 -11.30 15.60 25.24
CA LEU A 987 -10.72 14.87 24.10
C LEU A 987 -11.62 14.97 22.87
N LEU A 988 -12.93 14.76 23.00
CA LEU A 988 -13.89 14.90 21.90
C LEU A 988 -13.93 16.35 21.37
N ALA A 989 -13.82 17.33 22.25
CA ALA A 989 -13.73 18.74 21.86
C ALA A 989 -12.43 19.01 21.06
N PHE A 990 -11.27 18.47 21.51
CA PHE A 990 -10.02 18.58 20.79
C PHE A 990 -10.10 17.96 19.38
N LEU A 991 -10.57 16.71 19.27
CA LEU A 991 -10.69 16.03 17.99
C LEU A 991 -11.63 16.76 16.99
N LYS A 992 -12.60 17.50 17.48
CA LYS A 992 -13.50 18.30 16.64
C LYS A 992 -12.90 19.67 16.27
N ASP A 993 -12.20 20.31 17.19
CA ASP A 993 -11.87 21.74 17.11
C ASP A 993 -10.36 22.05 16.96
N TRP A 994 -9.48 21.04 16.89
CA TRP A 994 -8.03 21.26 16.90
C TRP A 994 -7.53 22.23 15.81
N ARG A 995 -8.20 22.24 14.65
CA ARG A 995 -7.84 23.14 13.51
C ARG A 995 -8.06 24.62 13.80
N TYR A 996 -8.93 24.92 14.75
CA TYR A 996 -9.31 26.29 15.08
C TYR A 996 -8.52 26.83 16.28
N LEU A 997 -7.62 26.03 16.88
CA LEU A 997 -6.93 26.39 18.12
C LEU A 997 -5.84 27.44 17.91
N ASP A 998 -5.23 27.50 16.76
CA ASP A 998 -4.18 28.47 16.42
C ASP A 998 -4.71 29.75 15.75
N GLY A 999 -6.01 29.82 15.48
CA GLY A 999 -6.66 30.96 14.85
C GLY A 999 -6.38 31.15 13.36
N THR A 1000 -5.65 30.21 12.74
CA THR A 1000 -5.29 30.30 11.31
C THR A 1000 -6.47 29.92 10.40
N VAL A 1001 -7.38 29.08 10.90
CA VAL A 1001 -8.59 28.65 10.19
C VAL A 1001 -9.81 29.29 10.83
N PRO A 1002 -10.58 30.14 10.12
CA PRO A 1002 -11.81 30.73 10.67
C PRO A 1002 -12.93 29.69 10.81
N ARG A 1003 -13.62 29.67 11.96
CA ARG A 1003 -14.86 28.92 12.11
C ARG A 1003 -15.93 29.43 11.15
N ARG A 1004 -16.49 28.54 10.34
CA ARG A 1004 -17.70 28.85 9.55
C ARG A 1004 -18.94 28.67 10.42
N SER A 1005 -19.94 29.56 10.21
CA SER A 1005 -21.24 29.42 10.88
C SER A 1005 -21.91 28.12 10.40
N GLY A 1006 -21.84 27.08 11.19
CA GLY A 1006 -22.40 25.74 10.88
C GLY A 1006 -21.47 24.57 11.16
N ASP A 1007 -20.18 24.82 11.47
CA ASP A 1007 -19.21 23.79 11.90
C ASP A 1007 -19.37 23.42 13.38
#